data_722cf4d425ffe53418cea4da5aa53787
#
_entry.id   722cf4d425ffe53418cea4da5aa53787
#
_cell.length_a   1.000
_cell.length_b   1.000
_cell.length_c   1.000
_cell.angle_alpha   90.00
_cell.angle_beta   90.00
_cell.angle_gamma   90.00
#
_symmetry.space_group_name_H-M   'P 1'
#
loop_
_entity.id
_entity.type
_entity.pdbx_description
1 polymer ?
#
loop_
_entity_poly.entity_id
_entity_poly.type
_entity_poly.pdbx_seq_one_letter_code
_entity_poly.pdbx_strand_id
1 'polypeptide(L)'
;MDLNLPLLPLRDIVVFPGMIVPLFVGRDKSVVALEQAMKANKEIFLVAQLDPAEDDPGKDDLYNIGVTATIMQLLKLPDGTVRVLVEGKQRAELRDLIERGDNYVEATVILVDEQNADGPEATALMRSVTEQFENYSKLNKKMPAETAVQLTEIDTPSALADAVAANIQLKVSDKQSLLVESNPLRRLEMAFAFMEGELGVLQVEKKIRGRVKRQMEKTQREYYLNEQMKAIQRELGNDDGEGGDEVAEIQVKIDTMKLSKEAKAKANAELKKLRGMAPMSAEATVIRNYLDTLLGIPWGKKSKLKRDIAKAQDVLDSDHFALEKVKDRIVEYLAVQARTNKLKGPILCLVGPPGVGKTSLGKSIAKATGREFIRQSLGGVRDEAEIRGHRRTYIGSMPGKVAANLKKAGTMNPLFLLDEIDKLGQDFRGDPASALLEVLDPEQNNKFNDHYLEIDLDLSDVMFVTTANSMNLPQALLDRMEIIRLEGYTEDEKFEIAKRHLVEKQIEAHGLKPEEFSISDDALRDVIRYYTREAGVRTLEREIAKLARKSLRRILEGKDKSIVITPENLADFSGVRKFRHDMGEEENQIGAVTGLAWTEVGGELLTIEAVTVPGKGNIKTTGKLGEVMSESIQAALSYVKARAPSYGIKPSLFTRKDVHIHLPEGAVPKDGPSAGIGMVTCIVSTLTGIAVHRDVAMTGEVTLRGRVLPIGGLKEKLLAALRGGIKTVLIPQENEKDLADIPANIKDGLEIIPVSHVDQVLARALVSPLVAVEWTEADDLAAALPAVSASENGVPVTH
;
A
#
# COMPACT_ATOMS: atom_id res chain seq x y z
N MET A 1 25.64 -39.35 7.48
CA MET A 1 24.68 -40.43 7.11
C MET A 1 23.38 -39.73 6.75
N ASP A 2 22.83 -40.05 5.59
CA ASP A 2 21.49 -39.54 5.21
C ASP A 2 20.43 -40.25 6.04
N LEU A 3 19.58 -39.45 6.70
CA LEU A 3 18.46 -39.95 7.48
C LEU A 3 17.17 -39.57 6.74
N ASN A 4 16.24 -40.52 6.66
CA ASN A 4 14.90 -40.28 6.11
C ASN A 4 13.94 -40.19 7.28
N LEU A 5 13.34 -39.02 7.48
CA LEU A 5 12.42 -38.73 8.56
C LEU A 5 11.12 -38.15 8.04
N PRO A 6 9.96 -38.47 8.65
CA PRO A 6 8.72 -37.79 8.31
C PRO A 6 8.87 -36.28 8.50
N LEU A 7 8.34 -35.49 7.55
CA LEU A 7 8.43 -34.03 7.53
C LEU A 7 7.25 -33.38 8.24
N LEU A 8 7.52 -32.39 9.07
CA LEU A 8 6.50 -31.48 9.61
C LEU A 8 6.89 -30.02 9.33
N PRO A 9 6.28 -29.39 8.32
CA PRO A 9 6.47 -27.96 8.04
C PRO A 9 5.81 -27.08 9.09
N LEU A 10 6.54 -26.08 9.58
CA LEU A 10 6.10 -25.15 10.61
C LEU A 10 5.86 -23.75 10.02
N ARG A 11 4.71 -23.11 10.31
CA ARG A 11 4.32 -21.82 9.71
C ARG A 11 4.97 -20.62 10.38
N ASP A 12 4.96 -20.58 11.70
CA ASP A 12 5.21 -19.38 12.49
C ASP A 12 6.20 -19.59 13.64
N ILE A 13 6.79 -20.75 13.72
CA ILE A 13 7.72 -21.13 14.78
C ILE A 13 8.98 -21.80 14.23
N VAL A 14 10.12 -21.48 14.84
CA VAL A 14 11.38 -22.18 14.65
C VAL A 14 11.69 -22.95 15.92
N VAL A 15 11.92 -24.25 15.78
CA VAL A 15 12.30 -25.13 16.91
C VAL A 15 13.81 -25.25 16.97
N PHE A 16 14.36 -25.10 18.18
CA PHE A 16 15.79 -25.21 18.45
C PHE A 16 16.10 -26.54 19.16
N PRO A 17 17.33 -27.04 19.09
CA PRO A 17 17.80 -28.16 19.92
C PRO A 17 17.54 -27.91 21.39
N GLY A 18 17.07 -28.93 22.11
CA GLY A 18 16.69 -28.83 23.53
C GLY A 18 15.33 -28.15 23.81
N MET A 19 14.66 -27.57 22.78
CA MET A 19 13.37 -26.92 22.98
C MET A 19 12.24 -27.94 23.04
N ILE A 20 11.42 -27.86 24.09
CA ILE A 20 10.18 -28.61 24.20
C ILE A 20 8.99 -27.72 23.88
N VAL A 21 8.23 -28.05 22.84
CA VAL A 21 7.15 -27.19 22.36
C VAL A 21 5.89 -27.98 21.99
N PRO A 22 4.71 -27.50 22.43
CA PRO A 22 3.45 -28.04 21.96
C PRO A 22 3.09 -27.44 20.60
N LEU A 23 2.83 -28.28 19.59
CA LEU A 23 2.41 -27.89 18.26
C LEU A 23 0.97 -28.35 18.03
N PHE A 24 0.19 -27.55 17.28
CA PHE A 24 -1.14 -27.90 16.82
C PHE A 24 -1.08 -28.15 15.31
N VAL A 25 -1.41 -29.35 14.90
CA VAL A 25 -1.27 -29.83 13.53
C VAL A 25 -2.65 -30.20 12.98
N GLY A 26 -3.06 -29.52 11.91
CA GLY A 26 -4.36 -29.71 11.27
C GLY A 26 -4.30 -30.10 9.79
N ARG A 27 -3.10 -30.11 9.16
CA ARG A 27 -2.94 -30.54 7.76
C ARG A 27 -2.92 -32.06 7.66
N ASP A 28 -3.69 -32.62 6.74
CA ASP A 28 -3.80 -34.08 6.58
C ASP A 28 -2.44 -34.76 6.37
N LYS A 29 -1.59 -34.25 5.46
CA LYS A 29 -0.25 -34.77 5.21
C LYS A 29 0.63 -34.76 6.47
N SER A 30 0.53 -33.71 7.27
CA SER A 30 1.29 -33.54 8.52
C SER A 30 0.77 -34.45 9.64
N VAL A 31 -0.53 -34.68 9.72
CA VAL A 31 -1.12 -35.62 10.68
C VAL A 31 -0.69 -37.05 10.35
N VAL A 32 -0.69 -37.44 9.08
CA VAL A 32 -0.21 -38.78 8.63
C VAL A 32 1.28 -38.92 8.91
N ALA A 33 2.11 -37.87 8.68
CA ALA A 33 3.54 -37.91 9.00
C ALA A 33 3.80 -38.16 10.50
N LEU A 34 3.03 -37.51 11.38
CA LEU A 34 3.10 -37.74 12.83
C LEU A 34 2.70 -39.17 13.22
N GLU A 35 1.66 -39.70 12.60
CA GLU A 35 1.23 -41.11 12.84
C GLU A 35 2.28 -42.12 12.41
N GLN A 36 2.95 -41.86 11.30
CA GLN A 36 4.02 -42.74 10.82
C GLN A 36 5.28 -42.62 11.72
N ALA A 37 5.64 -41.41 12.13
CA ALA A 37 6.70 -41.20 13.13
C ALA A 37 6.43 -41.95 14.43
N MET A 38 5.17 -41.94 14.92
CA MET A 38 4.80 -42.65 16.15
C MET A 38 4.86 -44.20 16.01
N LYS A 39 4.64 -44.75 14.82
CA LYS A 39 4.77 -46.18 14.55
C LYS A 39 6.22 -46.65 14.42
N ALA A 40 7.13 -45.71 14.03
CA ALA A 40 8.55 -45.99 13.90
C ALA A 40 9.31 -45.66 15.22
N ASN A 41 10.34 -44.83 15.13
CA ASN A 41 11.23 -44.51 16.26
C ASN A 41 10.84 -43.23 17.02
N LYS A 42 9.67 -42.63 16.70
CA LYS A 42 9.16 -41.35 17.22
C LYS A 42 10.00 -40.14 16.81
N GLU A 43 10.81 -40.26 15.80
CA GLU A 43 11.62 -39.18 15.28
C GLU A 43 10.93 -38.50 14.09
N ILE A 44 11.03 -37.19 14.01
CA ILE A 44 10.43 -36.35 12.98
C ILE A 44 11.36 -35.20 12.64
N PHE A 45 11.31 -34.70 11.40
CA PHE A 45 12.06 -33.53 11.01
C PHE A 45 11.13 -32.28 10.97
N LEU A 46 11.53 -31.26 11.72
CA LEU A 46 10.83 -29.98 11.84
C LEU A 46 11.60 -28.92 11.08
N VAL A 47 10.90 -28.20 10.19
CA VAL A 47 11.49 -27.10 9.42
C VAL A 47 10.48 -25.99 9.21
N ALA A 48 10.93 -24.72 9.30
CA ALA A 48 10.06 -23.57 9.09
C ALA A 48 9.81 -23.32 7.60
N GLN A 49 8.64 -22.78 7.29
CA GLN A 49 8.28 -22.33 5.94
C GLN A 49 8.80 -20.91 5.68
N LEU A 50 9.13 -20.62 4.40
CA LEU A 50 9.46 -19.28 3.95
C LEU A 50 8.22 -18.38 3.91
N ASP A 51 7.10 -18.90 3.39
CA ASP A 51 5.80 -18.24 3.41
C ASP A 51 4.81 -19.02 4.30
N PRO A 52 4.32 -18.42 5.41
CA PRO A 52 3.34 -19.05 6.28
C PRO A 52 1.97 -19.32 5.61
N ALA A 53 1.67 -18.65 4.48
CA ALA A 53 0.39 -18.78 3.78
C ALA A 53 0.31 -20.03 2.88
N GLU A 54 1.46 -20.63 2.54
CA GLU A 54 1.51 -21.83 1.70
C GLU A 54 0.96 -23.06 2.44
N ASP A 55 -0.04 -23.70 1.85
CA ASP A 55 -0.70 -24.84 2.45
C ASP A 55 -0.02 -26.19 2.16
N ASP A 56 0.63 -26.34 1.02
CA ASP A 56 1.35 -27.56 0.61
C ASP A 56 2.79 -27.23 0.17
N PRO A 57 3.68 -26.86 1.11
CA PRO A 57 5.00 -26.36 0.79
C PRO A 57 5.88 -27.42 0.15
N GLY A 58 6.44 -27.08 -1.01
CA GLY A 58 7.49 -27.83 -1.68
C GLY A 58 8.86 -27.55 -1.06
N LYS A 59 9.92 -28.11 -1.65
CA LYS A 59 11.29 -27.95 -1.15
C LYS A 59 11.75 -26.47 -1.17
N ASP A 60 11.38 -25.74 -2.20
CA ASP A 60 11.76 -24.33 -2.37
C ASP A 60 11.01 -23.37 -1.44
N ASP A 61 9.93 -23.86 -0.80
CA ASP A 61 9.12 -23.09 0.16
C ASP A 61 9.56 -23.31 1.61
N LEU A 62 10.58 -24.14 1.84
CA LEU A 62 11.11 -24.48 3.16
C LEU A 62 12.51 -23.91 3.35
N TYR A 63 12.87 -23.62 4.60
CA TYR A 63 14.26 -23.31 4.93
C TYR A 63 15.15 -24.57 4.80
N ASN A 64 16.40 -24.37 4.44
CA ASN A 64 17.32 -25.50 4.21
C ASN A 64 17.78 -26.21 5.49
N ILE A 65 17.72 -25.53 6.63
CA ILE A 65 18.10 -26.10 7.93
C ILE A 65 16.90 -26.16 8.85
N GLY A 66 16.65 -27.32 9.37
CA GLY A 66 15.65 -27.63 10.39
C GLY A 66 16.24 -28.37 11.57
N VAL A 67 15.40 -28.99 12.35
CA VAL A 67 15.78 -29.75 13.55
C VAL A 67 15.12 -31.12 13.55
N THR A 68 15.89 -32.16 13.82
CA THR A 68 15.34 -33.48 14.15
C THR A 68 14.72 -33.42 15.53
N ALA A 69 13.56 -34.00 15.72
CA ALA A 69 12.84 -33.91 16.99
C ALA A 69 12.28 -35.30 17.37
N THR A 70 12.09 -35.47 18.67
CA THR A 70 11.43 -36.65 19.22
C THR A 70 10.01 -36.30 19.68
N ILE A 71 9.03 -37.11 19.31
CA ILE A 71 7.66 -36.97 19.75
C ILE A 71 7.51 -37.52 21.16
N MET A 72 7.26 -36.62 22.11
CA MET A 72 7.06 -36.98 23.53
C MET A 72 5.62 -37.42 23.81
N GLN A 73 4.65 -36.70 23.29
CA GLN A 73 3.22 -36.95 23.49
C GLN A 73 2.42 -36.53 22.28
N LEU A 74 1.42 -37.32 21.91
CA LEU A 74 0.48 -37.02 20.84
C LEU A 74 -0.94 -37.19 21.35
N LEU A 75 -1.79 -36.17 21.16
CA LEU A 75 -3.20 -36.15 21.57
C LEU A 75 -4.06 -35.72 20.37
N LYS A 76 -5.00 -36.58 19.96
CA LYS A 76 -6.00 -36.24 18.93
C LYS A 76 -7.14 -35.48 19.57
N LEU A 77 -7.52 -34.35 18.99
CA LEU A 77 -8.63 -33.52 19.43
C LEU A 77 -9.92 -33.88 18.68
N PRO A 78 -11.11 -33.60 19.24
CA PRO A 78 -12.39 -33.94 18.61
C PRO A 78 -12.66 -33.24 17.29
N ASP A 79 -11.99 -32.14 16.98
CA ASP A 79 -12.08 -31.35 15.75
C ASP A 79 -11.19 -31.90 14.60
N GLY A 80 -10.49 -33.02 14.82
CA GLY A 80 -9.58 -33.62 13.86
C GLY A 80 -8.15 -33.07 13.92
N THR A 81 -7.88 -32.02 14.66
CA THR A 81 -6.52 -31.50 14.88
C THR A 81 -5.74 -32.38 15.84
N VAL A 82 -4.41 -32.41 15.69
CA VAL A 82 -3.52 -33.18 16.56
C VAL A 82 -2.66 -32.22 17.37
N ARG A 83 -2.71 -32.33 18.68
CA ARG A 83 -1.77 -31.67 19.56
C ARG A 83 -0.59 -32.61 19.83
N VAL A 84 0.59 -32.18 19.45
CA VAL A 84 1.83 -32.94 19.65
C VAL A 84 2.80 -32.16 20.50
N LEU A 85 3.45 -32.83 21.44
CA LEU A 85 4.57 -32.29 22.21
C LEU A 85 5.85 -32.88 21.64
N VAL A 86 6.75 -32.02 21.16
CA VAL A 86 8.00 -32.41 20.51
C VAL A 86 9.20 -31.84 21.25
N GLU A 87 10.30 -32.56 21.28
CA GLU A 87 11.60 -32.12 21.79
C GLU A 87 12.60 -32.07 20.65
N GLY A 88 13.11 -30.86 20.33
CA GLY A 88 14.18 -30.66 19.34
C GLY A 88 15.46 -31.35 19.80
N LYS A 89 16.13 -32.09 18.89
CA LYS A 89 17.36 -32.83 19.20
C LYS A 89 18.59 -32.22 18.56
N GLN A 90 18.70 -32.28 17.25
CA GLN A 90 19.90 -31.88 16.52
C GLN A 90 19.53 -31.16 15.22
N ARG A 91 20.35 -30.20 14.82
CA ARG A 91 20.24 -29.52 13.53
C ARG A 91 20.44 -30.51 12.39
N ALA A 92 19.65 -30.34 11.33
CA ALA A 92 19.83 -31.15 10.14
C ALA A 92 19.55 -30.30 8.88
N GLU A 93 20.34 -30.54 7.87
CA GLU A 93 20.17 -29.91 6.55
C GLU A 93 19.26 -30.76 5.67
N LEU A 94 18.25 -30.10 5.09
CA LEU A 94 17.31 -30.72 4.15
C LEU A 94 17.98 -30.93 2.79
N ARG A 95 18.07 -32.18 2.33
CA ARG A 95 18.64 -32.53 1.03
C ARG A 95 17.58 -32.73 -0.03
N ASP A 96 16.56 -33.51 0.29
CA ASP A 96 15.50 -33.81 -0.65
C ASP A 96 14.18 -34.14 0.05
N LEU A 97 13.06 -34.07 -0.70
CA LEU A 97 11.73 -34.46 -0.25
C LEU A 97 11.25 -35.66 -1.05
N ILE A 98 10.73 -36.66 -0.37
CA ILE A 98 10.21 -37.90 -0.96
C ILE A 98 8.73 -38.03 -0.59
N GLU A 99 7.83 -37.93 -1.59
CA GLU A 99 6.42 -38.24 -1.38
C GLU A 99 6.24 -39.75 -1.21
N ARG A 100 5.59 -40.15 -0.13
CA ARG A 100 5.24 -41.54 0.13
C ARG A 100 3.78 -41.81 -0.25
N GLY A 101 3.52 -43.03 -0.71
CA GLY A 101 2.21 -43.45 -1.20
C GLY A 101 1.08 -43.37 -0.17
N ASP A 102 1.41 -43.24 1.12
CA ASP A 102 0.47 -43.05 2.23
C ASP A 102 0.09 -41.58 2.46
N ASN A 103 0.27 -40.70 1.46
CA ASN A 103 -0.07 -39.28 1.48
C ASN A 103 0.63 -38.44 2.55
N TYR A 104 1.94 -38.71 2.77
CA TYR A 104 2.81 -37.86 3.59
C TYR A 104 4.18 -37.67 2.91
N VAL A 105 4.96 -36.70 3.42
CA VAL A 105 6.27 -36.36 2.87
C VAL A 105 7.36 -36.80 3.87
N GLU A 106 8.39 -37.46 3.36
CA GLU A 106 9.64 -37.73 4.09
C GLU A 106 10.73 -36.76 3.61
N ALA A 107 11.49 -36.22 4.55
CA ALA A 107 12.68 -35.45 4.27
C ALA A 107 13.95 -36.35 4.37
N THR A 108 14.77 -36.25 3.35
CA THR A 108 16.15 -36.77 3.42
C THR A 108 17.01 -35.66 4.03
N VAL A 109 17.56 -35.91 5.21
CA VAL A 109 18.33 -34.92 5.97
C VAL A 109 19.70 -35.41 6.34
N ILE A 110 20.65 -34.47 6.47
CA ILE A 110 22.01 -34.71 6.96
C ILE A 110 22.17 -33.94 8.26
N LEU A 111 22.60 -34.65 9.31
CA LEU A 111 22.91 -34.03 10.59
C LEU A 111 24.05 -33.02 10.44
N VAL A 112 23.87 -31.83 11.04
CA VAL A 112 24.89 -30.80 11.05
C VAL A 112 25.72 -30.95 12.33
N ASP A 113 27.03 -31.17 12.15
CA ASP A 113 27.96 -31.19 13.26
C ASP A 113 28.29 -29.76 13.71
N GLU A 114 28.23 -29.52 15.02
CA GLU A 114 28.58 -28.23 15.61
C GLU A 114 30.07 -28.13 15.86
N GLN A 115 30.62 -26.92 15.70
CA GLN A 115 32.04 -26.67 16.03
C GLN A 115 32.22 -26.61 17.54
N ASN A 116 33.25 -27.25 18.08
CA ASN A 116 33.59 -27.08 19.48
C ASN A 116 34.05 -25.64 19.76
N ALA A 117 33.45 -25.02 20.74
CA ALA A 117 33.69 -23.64 21.11
C ALA A 117 33.99 -23.50 22.60
N ASP A 118 35.03 -24.19 23.06
CA ASP A 118 35.51 -24.12 24.43
C ASP A 118 36.64 -23.10 24.57
N GLY A 119 36.64 -22.30 25.63
CA GLY A 119 37.68 -21.34 25.93
C GLY A 119 37.28 -20.17 26.79
N PRO A 120 38.22 -19.32 27.21
CA PRO A 120 37.94 -18.16 28.06
C PRO A 120 36.94 -17.15 27.41
N GLU A 121 37.01 -17.04 26.08
CA GLU A 121 36.12 -16.15 25.28
C GLU A 121 34.67 -16.63 25.32
N ALA A 122 34.47 -17.96 25.16
CA ALA A 122 33.17 -18.58 25.31
C ALA A 122 32.55 -18.31 26.69
N THR A 123 33.34 -18.52 27.75
CA THR A 123 32.90 -18.29 29.12
C THR A 123 32.54 -16.83 29.40
N ALA A 124 33.33 -15.88 28.86
CA ALA A 124 33.03 -14.46 29.01
C ALA A 124 31.74 -14.06 28.27
N LEU A 125 31.57 -14.58 27.03
CA LEU A 125 30.37 -14.28 26.21
C LEU A 125 29.12 -14.91 26.84
N MET A 126 29.19 -16.14 27.33
CA MET A 126 28.09 -16.78 28.03
C MET A 126 27.62 -15.96 29.24
N ARG A 127 28.55 -15.45 30.05
CA ARG A 127 28.20 -14.57 31.19
C ARG A 127 27.49 -13.30 30.73
N SER A 128 28.01 -12.65 29.70
CA SER A 128 27.40 -11.42 29.14
C SER A 128 26.00 -11.67 28.57
N VAL A 129 25.80 -12.79 27.88
CA VAL A 129 24.50 -13.20 27.33
C VAL A 129 23.52 -13.49 28.46
N THR A 130 23.93 -14.20 29.50
CA THR A 130 23.08 -14.53 30.64
C THR A 130 22.66 -13.28 31.41
N GLU A 131 23.58 -12.35 31.70
CA GLU A 131 23.27 -11.07 32.32
C GLU A 131 22.31 -10.23 31.50
N GLN A 132 22.52 -10.18 30.18
CA GLN A 132 21.63 -9.48 29.25
C GLN A 132 20.23 -10.11 29.21
N PHE A 133 20.15 -11.42 29.23
CA PHE A 133 18.89 -12.15 29.26
C PHE A 133 18.11 -11.91 30.57
N GLU A 134 18.80 -11.84 31.70
CA GLU A 134 18.16 -11.43 32.95
C GLU A 134 17.56 -10.02 32.86
N ASN A 135 18.25 -9.07 32.23
CA ASN A 135 17.75 -7.73 32.02
C ASN A 135 16.54 -7.71 31.07
N TYR A 136 16.56 -8.54 30.02
CA TYR A 136 15.46 -8.74 29.11
C TYR A 136 14.24 -9.33 29.82
N SER A 137 14.44 -10.38 30.63
CA SER A 137 13.39 -11.03 31.44
C SER A 137 12.72 -10.05 32.42
N LYS A 138 13.49 -9.20 33.13
CA LYS A 138 12.96 -8.17 34.03
C LYS A 138 12.06 -7.13 33.33
N LEU A 139 12.31 -6.85 32.09
CA LEU A 139 11.53 -5.88 31.30
C LEU A 139 10.34 -6.52 30.57
N ASN A 140 10.47 -7.77 30.18
CA ASN A 140 9.43 -8.52 29.47
C ASN A 140 8.49 -9.23 30.45
N LYS A 141 7.37 -8.57 30.79
CA LYS A 141 6.37 -9.10 31.76
C LYS A 141 5.67 -10.40 31.32
N LYS A 142 5.82 -10.83 30.08
CA LYS A 142 5.22 -12.06 29.54
C LYS A 142 6.08 -13.29 29.81
N MET A 143 7.32 -13.10 30.23
CA MET A 143 8.28 -14.17 30.47
C MET A 143 8.23 -14.61 31.94
N PRO A 144 8.13 -15.91 32.24
CA PRO A 144 8.24 -16.44 33.62
C PRO A 144 9.63 -16.18 34.21
N ALA A 145 9.69 -15.75 35.45
CA ALA A 145 10.97 -15.48 36.13
C ALA A 145 11.87 -16.71 36.23
N GLU A 146 11.28 -17.91 36.23
CA GLU A 146 11.97 -19.20 36.30
C GLU A 146 12.83 -19.48 35.07
N THR A 147 12.44 -18.96 33.89
CA THR A 147 13.18 -19.15 32.64
C THR A 147 14.58 -18.55 32.74
N ALA A 148 14.75 -17.40 33.37
CA ALA A 148 16.06 -16.78 33.52
C ALA A 148 16.97 -17.60 34.45
N VAL A 149 16.43 -18.26 35.48
CA VAL A 149 17.19 -19.13 36.38
C VAL A 149 17.65 -20.39 35.63
N GLN A 150 16.78 -21.01 34.85
CA GLN A 150 17.14 -22.21 34.05
C GLN A 150 18.28 -21.96 33.07
N LEU A 151 18.37 -20.75 32.49
CA LEU A 151 19.46 -20.40 31.56
C LEU A 151 20.81 -20.25 32.27
N THR A 152 20.85 -19.94 33.59
CA THR A 152 22.10 -19.85 34.35
C THR A 152 22.70 -21.22 34.64
N GLU A 153 21.92 -22.29 34.52
CA GLU A 153 22.37 -23.68 34.79
C GLU A 153 22.96 -24.36 33.52
N ILE A 154 22.96 -23.64 32.39
CA ILE A 154 23.46 -24.18 31.10
C ILE A 154 24.96 -23.96 30.96
N ASP A 155 25.73 -25.04 30.89
CA ASP A 155 27.20 -24.99 30.87
C ASP A 155 27.81 -24.94 29.49
N THR A 156 27.05 -25.18 28.42
CA THR A 156 27.60 -25.21 27.03
C THR A 156 27.17 -24.01 26.21
N PRO A 157 28.09 -23.38 25.44
CA PRO A 157 27.78 -22.22 24.61
C PRO A 157 26.64 -22.47 23.61
N SER A 158 26.60 -23.66 23.00
CA SER A 158 25.60 -24.04 22.02
C SER A 158 24.19 -24.12 22.66
N ALA A 159 24.06 -24.85 23.75
CA ALA A 159 22.77 -24.99 24.44
C ALA A 159 22.26 -23.65 24.99
N LEU A 160 23.17 -22.77 25.47
CA LEU A 160 22.80 -21.45 25.94
C LEU A 160 22.28 -20.59 24.80
N ALA A 161 22.97 -20.57 23.65
CA ALA A 161 22.53 -19.81 22.47
C ALA A 161 21.15 -20.25 21.99
N ASP A 162 20.89 -21.55 21.95
CA ASP A 162 19.63 -22.13 21.51
C ASP A 162 18.49 -21.84 22.50
N ALA A 163 18.77 -21.97 23.79
CA ALA A 163 17.80 -21.66 24.84
C ALA A 163 17.43 -20.16 24.85
N VAL A 164 18.40 -19.27 24.63
CA VAL A 164 18.16 -17.84 24.47
C VAL A 164 17.32 -17.56 23.22
N ALA A 165 17.71 -18.11 22.06
CA ALA A 165 17.00 -17.95 20.78
C ALA A 165 15.54 -18.45 20.84
N ALA A 166 15.29 -19.54 21.56
CA ALA A 166 13.95 -20.07 21.78
C ALA A 166 13.06 -19.07 22.53
N ASN A 167 13.62 -18.34 23.53
CA ASN A 167 12.88 -17.51 24.47
C ASN A 167 12.79 -16.02 24.08
N ILE A 168 13.56 -15.53 23.10
CA ILE A 168 13.47 -14.15 22.62
C ILE A 168 12.31 -14.03 21.61
N GLN A 169 11.61 -12.89 21.63
CA GLN A 169 10.55 -12.58 20.68
C GLN A 169 11.14 -11.99 19.39
N LEU A 170 11.47 -12.84 18.43
CA LEU A 170 12.01 -12.48 17.12
C LEU A 170 11.11 -12.97 16.00
N LYS A 171 11.27 -12.40 14.81
CA LYS A 171 10.65 -12.89 13.57
C LYS A 171 11.20 -14.28 13.20
N VAL A 172 10.42 -15.04 12.46
CA VAL A 172 10.84 -16.38 11.99
C VAL A 172 12.17 -16.32 11.22
N SER A 173 12.36 -15.32 10.35
CA SER A 173 13.60 -15.09 9.60
C SER A 173 14.83 -14.91 10.51
N ASP A 174 14.68 -14.15 11.60
CA ASP A 174 15.77 -13.85 12.51
C ASP A 174 16.09 -15.08 13.39
N LYS A 175 15.07 -15.80 13.85
CA LYS A 175 15.24 -17.08 14.54
C LYS A 175 15.89 -18.11 13.63
N GLN A 176 15.50 -18.16 12.37
CA GLN A 176 16.10 -19.06 11.40
C GLN A 176 17.57 -18.75 11.15
N SER A 177 17.95 -17.46 11.10
CA SER A 177 19.37 -17.10 10.98
C SER A 177 20.22 -17.60 12.16
N LEU A 178 19.66 -17.60 13.37
CA LEU A 178 20.29 -18.20 14.56
C LEU A 178 20.38 -19.72 14.47
N LEU A 179 19.36 -20.37 13.89
CA LEU A 179 19.37 -21.83 13.73
C LEU A 179 20.41 -22.29 12.69
N VAL A 180 20.61 -21.51 11.64
CA VAL A 180 21.55 -21.82 10.52
C VAL A 180 23.00 -21.67 10.96
N GLU A 181 23.32 -20.78 11.89
CA GLU A 181 24.69 -20.55 12.33
C GLU A 181 25.25 -21.77 13.12
N SER A 182 26.25 -22.40 12.55
CA SER A 182 26.89 -23.63 13.09
C SER A 182 27.93 -23.34 14.16
N ASN A 183 28.47 -22.10 14.22
CA ASN A 183 29.44 -21.70 15.21
C ASN A 183 28.75 -21.18 16.47
N PRO A 184 28.86 -21.86 17.62
CA PRO A 184 28.18 -21.47 18.85
C PRO A 184 28.54 -20.07 19.38
N LEU A 185 29.80 -19.63 19.21
CA LEU A 185 30.19 -18.28 19.64
C LEU A 185 29.52 -17.20 18.81
N ARG A 186 29.52 -17.33 17.46
CA ARG A 186 28.83 -16.42 16.58
C ARG A 186 27.33 -16.40 16.85
N ARG A 187 26.74 -17.56 17.14
CA ARG A 187 25.33 -17.67 17.50
C ARG A 187 25.00 -16.93 18.78
N LEU A 188 25.87 -17.01 19.80
CA LEU A 188 25.77 -16.25 21.04
C LEU A 188 25.88 -14.74 20.80
N GLU A 189 26.83 -14.30 19.95
CA GLU A 189 26.98 -12.89 19.56
C GLU A 189 25.72 -12.37 18.86
N MET A 190 25.19 -13.15 17.91
CA MET A 190 23.94 -12.80 17.23
C MET A 190 22.77 -12.74 18.20
N ALA A 191 22.64 -13.70 19.10
CA ALA A 191 21.60 -13.71 20.12
C ALA A 191 21.72 -12.49 21.06
N PHE A 192 22.93 -12.10 21.42
CA PHE A 192 23.23 -10.91 22.21
C PHE A 192 22.79 -9.64 21.48
N ALA A 193 23.13 -9.49 20.19
CA ALA A 193 22.76 -8.35 19.36
C ALA A 193 21.23 -8.23 19.19
N PHE A 194 20.53 -9.34 18.95
CA PHE A 194 19.07 -9.33 18.88
C PHE A 194 18.42 -8.97 20.22
N MET A 195 18.96 -9.46 21.33
CA MET A 195 18.47 -9.06 22.67
C MET A 195 18.67 -7.57 22.94
N GLU A 196 19.79 -6.99 22.52
CA GLU A 196 20.06 -5.56 22.68
C GLU A 196 19.02 -4.72 21.91
N GLY A 197 18.70 -5.13 20.67
CA GLY A 197 17.62 -4.52 19.87
C GLY A 197 16.27 -4.57 20.58
N GLU A 198 15.86 -5.74 21.08
CA GLU A 198 14.60 -5.93 21.78
C GLU A 198 14.55 -5.17 23.13
N LEU A 199 15.64 -5.14 23.87
CA LEU A 199 15.75 -4.33 25.08
C LEU A 199 15.53 -2.85 24.81
N GLY A 200 16.07 -2.33 23.70
CA GLY A 200 15.83 -0.96 23.25
C GLY A 200 14.34 -0.69 23.03
N VAL A 201 13.64 -1.58 22.33
CA VAL A 201 12.20 -1.48 22.09
C VAL A 201 11.40 -1.52 23.41
N LEU A 202 11.67 -2.49 24.29
CA LEU A 202 11.00 -2.61 25.58
C LEU A 202 11.23 -1.39 26.51
N GLN A 203 12.42 -0.79 26.46
CA GLN A 203 12.70 0.44 27.22
C GLN A 203 11.90 1.63 26.69
N VAL A 204 11.75 1.76 25.37
CA VAL A 204 10.92 2.80 24.75
C VAL A 204 9.45 2.57 25.09
N GLU A 205 8.94 1.35 25.00
CA GLU A 205 7.58 1.01 25.45
C GLU A 205 7.35 1.39 26.92
N LYS A 206 8.27 1.05 27.80
CA LYS A 206 8.20 1.41 29.22
C LYS A 206 8.16 2.91 29.45
N LYS A 207 8.97 3.68 28.69
CA LYS A 207 8.95 5.15 28.73
C LYS A 207 7.61 5.72 28.25
N ILE A 208 7.06 5.17 27.14
CA ILE A 208 5.76 5.57 26.61
C ILE A 208 4.65 5.27 27.61
N ARG A 209 4.59 4.05 28.14
CA ARG A 209 3.61 3.66 29.17
C ARG A 209 3.73 4.52 30.43
N GLY A 210 4.97 4.84 30.86
CA GLY A 210 5.21 5.73 31.99
C GLY A 210 4.80 7.19 31.74
N ARG A 211 4.90 7.66 30.48
CA ARG A 211 4.40 8.97 30.09
C ARG A 211 2.88 9.01 30.07
N VAL A 212 2.24 8.02 29.46
CA VAL A 212 0.78 7.88 29.45
C VAL A 212 0.22 7.76 30.86
N LYS A 213 0.83 6.94 31.72
CA LYS A 213 0.42 6.81 33.12
C LYS A 213 0.54 8.12 33.91
N ARG A 214 1.66 8.85 33.76
CA ARG A 214 1.84 10.17 34.39
C ARG A 214 0.84 11.21 33.88
N GLN A 215 0.51 11.15 32.57
CA GLN A 215 -0.51 12.02 32.00
C GLN A 215 -1.90 11.70 32.58
N MET A 216 -2.23 10.43 32.71
CA MET A 216 -3.48 10.00 33.35
C MET A 216 -3.52 10.38 34.84
N GLU A 217 -2.42 10.15 35.59
CA GLU A 217 -2.32 10.51 37.00
C GLU A 217 -2.39 12.04 37.22
N LYS A 218 -1.82 12.83 36.28
CA LYS A 218 -1.94 14.29 36.29
C LYS A 218 -3.39 14.74 36.07
N THR A 219 -4.07 14.13 35.07
CA THR A 219 -5.48 14.42 34.78
C THR A 219 -6.39 13.98 35.94
N GLN A 220 -6.13 12.80 36.53
CA GLN A 220 -6.83 12.36 37.74
C GLN A 220 -6.60 13.27 38.94
N ARG A 221 -5.37 13.77 39.15
CA ARG A 221 -5.04 14.68 40.22
C ARG A 221 -5.66 16.07 40.05
N GLU A 222 -5.68 16.58 38.80
CA GLU A 222 -6.39 17.82 38.45
C GLU A 222 -7.90 17.68 38.67
N TYR A 223 -8.48 16.52 38.27
CA TYR A 223 -9.86 16.19 38.55
C TYR A 223 -10.14 16.14 40.08
N TYR A 224 -9.26 15.44 40.86
CA TYR A 224 -9.42 15.31 42.31
C TYR A 224 -9.26 16.65 43.03
N LEU A 225 -8.33 17.51 42.60
CA LEU A 225 -8.18 18.85 43.15
C LEU A 225 -9.36 19.77 42.80
N ASN A 226 -9.95 19.64 41.61
CA ASN A 226 -11.17 20.35 41.23
C ASN A 226 -12.37 19.87 42.09
N GLU A 227 -12.47 18.57 42.35
CA GLU A 227 -13.52 18.03 43.20
C GLU A 227 -13.33 18.43 44.68
N GLN A 228 -12.08 18.46 45.19
CA GLN A 228 -11.83 19.02 46.52
C GLN A 228 -12.17 20.52 46.59
N MET A 229 -11.85 21.28 45.54
CA MET A 229 -12.21 22.70 45.48
C MET A 229 -13.72 22.89 45.50
N LYS A 230 -14.47 22.06 44.76
CA LYS A 230 -15.94 22.00 44.79
C LYS A 230 -16.50 21.58 46.13
N ALA A 231 -15.89 20.57 46.80
CA ALA A 231 -16.29 20.15 48.16
C ALA A 231 -16.05 21.27 49.18
N ILE A 232 -14.93 21.96 49.12
CA ILE A 232 -14.61 23.10 50.00
C ILE A 232 -15.56 24.27 49.71
N GLN A 233 -15.92 24.55 48.45
CA GLN A 233 -16.93 25.55 48.09
C GLN A 233 -18.31 25.21 48.66
N ARG A 234 -18.70 23.90 48.74
CA ARG A 234 -19.94 23.42 49.41
C ARG A 234 -19.90 23.60 50.91
N GLU A 235 -18.77 23.36 51.58
CA GLU A 235 -18.62 23.57 53.03
C GLU A 235 -18.57 25.07 53.43
N LEU A 236 -18.16 25.98 52.50
CA LEU A 236 -18.15 27.41 52.69
C LEU A 236 -19.51 28.11 52.50
N GLY A 237 -20.60 27.30 52.30
CA GLY A 237 -21.97 27.82 52.39
C GLY A 237 -22.48 28.52 51.09
N ASN A 238 -21.85 28.29 49.92
CA ASN A 238 -22.47 28.59 48.62
C ASN A 238 -23.31 27.41 48.21
N ASP A 239 -24.51 27.34 48.78
CA ASP A 239 -25.53 26.27 48.54
C ASP A 239 -26.30 26.56 47.26
N ASP A 240 -25.66 26.30 46.12
CA ASP A 240 -26.38 26.11 44.87
C ASP A 240 -26.12 24.65 44.46
N GLY A 241 -27.10 23.80 44.67
CA GLY A 241 -27.01 22.34 44.54
C GLY A 241 -26.71 21.86 43.13
N GLU A 242 -25.42 21.80 42.75
CA GLU A 242 -24.96 21.38 41.40
C GLU A 242 -25.39 19.95 40.99
N GLY A 243 -25.76 19.07 41.90
CA GLY A 243 -26.25 17.73 41.55
C GLY A 243 -27.74 17.67 41.18
N GLY A 244 -28.52 18.63 41.67
CA GLY A 244 -29.91 18.81 41.31
C GLY A 244 -30.09 19.62 40.03
N ASP A 245 -29.18 20.55 39.79
CA ASP A 245 -29.16 21.42 38.64
C ASP A 245 -28.77 20.70 37.36
N GLU A 246 -27.73 19.82 37.39
CA GLU A 246 -27.30 19.01 36.26
C GLU A 246 -28.40 18.10 35.71
N VAL A 247 -29.12 17.40 36.56
CA VAL A 247 -30.22 16.51 36.17
C VAL A 247 -31.42 17.33 35.63
N ALA A 248 -31.66 18.52 36.21
CA ALA A 248 -32.68 19.45 35.74
C ALA A 248 -32.27 20.03 34.37
N GLU A 249 -31.03 20.44 34.16
CA GLU A 249 -30.53 20.91 32.87
C GLU A 249 -30.63 19.83 31.79
N ILE A 250 -30.29 18.57 32.09
CA ILE A 250 -30.43 17.47 31.16
C ILE A 250 -31.90 17.25 30.78
N GLN A 251 -32.81 17.35 31.78
CA GLN A 251 -34.24 17.24 31.50
C GLN A 251 -34.74 18.36 30.59
N VAL A 252 -34.33 19.59 30.85
CA VAL A 252 -34.67 20.76 30.00
C VAL A 252 -34.17 20.55 28.58
N LYS A 253 -32.93 20.05 28.41
CA LYS A 253 -32.40 19.72 27.08
C LYS A 253 -33.22 18.63 26.38
N ILE A 254 -33.61 17.55 27.08
CA ILE A 254 -34.48 16.49 26.53
C ILE A 254 -35.81 17.03 26.05
N ASP A 255 -36.38 17.98 26.77
CA ASP A 255 -37.70 18.55 26.46
C ASP A 255 -37.69 19.62 25.38
N THR A 256 -36.60 20.39 25.28
CA THR A 256 -36.43 21.46 24.30
C THR A 256 -35.90 20.95 22.95
N MET A 257 -35.14 19.85 22.92
CA MET A 257 -34.58 19.30 21.70
C MET A 257 -35.61 18.50 20.89
N LYS A 258 -35.53 18.56 19.55
CA LYS A 258 -36.38 17.78 18.64
C LYS A 258 -35.86 16.33 18.48
N LEU A 259 -35.83 15.61 19.60
CA LEU A 259 -35.43 14.21 19.61
C LEU A 259 -36.41 13.32 18.83
N SER A 260 -35.95 12.22 18.26
CA SER A 260 -36.82 11.15 17.76
C SER A 260 -37.59 10.52 18.93
N LYS A 261 -38.75 9.89 18.65
CA LYS A 261 -39.54 9.23 19.70
C LYS A 261 -38.73 8.22 20.50
N GLU A 262 -37.89 7.46 19.81
CA GLU A 262 -37.00 6.45 20.39
C GLU A 262 -35.93 7.11 21.24
N ALA A 263 -35.21 8.11 20.70
CA ALA A 263 -34.17 8.84 21.43
C ALA A 263 -34.73 9.54 22.69
N LYS A 264 -35.92 10.11 22.62
CA LYS A 264 -36.59 10.74 23.77
C LYS A 264 -36.94 9.70 24.84
N ALA A 265 -37.46 8.56 24.44
CA ALA A 265 -37.82 7.47 25.35
C ALA A 265 -36.55 6.91 26.05
N LYS A 266 -35.48 6.67 25.28
CA LYS A 266 -34.20 6.18 25.81
C LYS A 266 -33.55 7.20 26.74
N ALA A 267 -33.50 8.49 26.34
CA ALA A 267 -32.95 9.57 27.18
C ALA A 267 -33.66 9.68 28.53
N ASN A 268 -35.01 9.65 28.53
CA ASN A 268 -35.78 9.70 29.78
C ASN A 268 -35.56 8.45 30.65
N ALA A 269 -35.44 7.26 30.05
CA ALA A 269 -35.17 6.03 30.77
C ALA A 269 -33.80 6.09 31.47
N GLU A 270 -32.76 6.54 30.75
CA GLU A 270 -31.41 6.67 31.30
C GLU A 270 -31.32 7.80 32.35
N LEU A 271 -32.02 8.92 32.14
CA LEU A 271 -32.11 10.01 33.12
C LEU A 271 -32.82 9.55 34.41
N LYS A 272 -33.84 8.69 34.30
CA LYS A 272 -34.53 8.12 35.48
C LYS A 272 -33.59 7.21 36.28
N LYS A 273 -32.71 6.44 35.59
CA LYS A 273 -31.67 5.62 36.25
C LYS A 273 -30.66 6.53 36.96
N LEU A 274 -30.19 7.60 36.26
CA LEU A 274 -29.20 8.54 36.82
C LEU A 274 -29.71 9.20 38.11
N ARG A 275 -31.02 9.55 38.19
CA ARG A 275 -31.63 10.12 39.41
C ARG A 275 -31.58 9.19 40.62
N GLY A 276 -31.62 7.87 40.39
CA GLY A 276 -31.57 6.86 41.45
C GLY A 276 -30.18 6.40 41.87
N MET A 277 -29.12 6.91 41.21
CA MET A 277 -27.75 6.46 41.44
C MET A 277 -26.95 7.47 42.26
N ALA A 278 -25.97 6.96 43.01
CA ALA A 278 -25.01 7.82 43.70
C ALA A 278 -24.22 8.66 42.66
N PRO A 279 -24.15 9.99 42.83
CA PRO A 279 -23.54 10.89 41.83
C PRO A 279 -22.09 10.53 41.44
N MET A 280 -21.35 9.92 42.34
CA MET A 280 -19.92 9.56 42.14
C MET A 280 -19.71 8.11 41.70
N SER A 281 -20.77 7.36 41.36
CA SER A 281 -20.59 5.97 40.92
C SER A 281 -20.05 5.91 39.47
N ALA A 282 -19.29 4.86 39.19
CA ALA A 282 -18.78 4.61 37.84
C ALA A 282 -19.94 4.45 36.82
N GLU A 283 -21.03 3.86 37.22
CA GLU A 283 -22.25 3.69 36.41
C GLU A 283 -22.91 5.04 36.07
N ALA A 284 -22.98 5.97 37.07
CA ALA A 284 -23.51 7.31 36.82
C ALA A 284 -22.67 8.07 35.80
N THR A 285 -21.34 7.92 35.82
CA THR A 285 -20.42 8.51 34.81
C THR A 285 -20.68 7.93 33.43
N VAL A 286 -20.91 6.63 33.31
CA VAL A 286 -21.23 5.99 32.01
C VAL A 286 -22.55 6.52 31.46
N ILE A 287 -23.57 6.67 32.31
CA ILE A 287 -24.87 7.21 31.88
C ILE A 287 -24.77 8.68 31.48
N ARG A 288 -24.00 9.50 32.24
CA ARG A 288 -23.75 10.90 31.86
C ARG A 288 -23.09 11.00 30.50
N ASN A 289 -22.01 10.26 30.27
CA ASN A 289 -21.30 10.25 28.97
C ASN A 289 -22.22 9.80 27.83
N TYR A 290 -23.12 8.85 28.11
CA TYR A 290 -24.14 8.43 27.14
C TYR A 290 -25.12 9.56 26.83
N LEU A 291 -25.71 10.20 27.85
CA LEU A 291 -26.63 11.31 27.70
C LEU A 291 -25.97 12.50 27.01
N ASP A 292 -24.74 12.85 27.36
CA ASP A 292 -23.95 13.88 26.70
C ASP A 292 -23.70 13.59 25.22
N THR A 293 -23.51 12.33 24.88
CA THR A 293 -23.34 11.91 23.49
C THR A 293 -24.65 11.97 22.73
N LEU A 294 -25.71 11.43 23.29
CA LEU A 294 -27.03 11.40 22.70
C LEU A 294 -27.61 12.81 22.49
N LEU A 295 -27.53 13.67 23.50
CA LEU A 295 -27.99 15.06 23.45
C LEU A 295 -27.02 15.96 22.69
N GLY A 296 -25.79 15.59 22.53
CA GLY A 296 -24.80 16.28 21.71
C GLY A 296 -25.06 16.16 20.21
N ILE A 297 -25.81 15.17 19.75
CA ILE A 297 -26.22 15.05 18.36
C ILE A 297 -27.17 16.22 18.02
N PRO A 298 -26.99 16.89 16.87
CA PRO A 298 -27.76 18.10 16.54
C PRO A 298 -29.17 17.79 16.03
N TRP A 299 -29.98 17.13 16.84
CA TRP A 299 -31.33 16.69 16.50
C TRP A 299 -32.18 17.83 15.91
N GLY A 300 -32.69 17.62 14.70
CA GLY A 300 -33.58 18.58 14.01
C GLY A 300 -32.91 19.89 13.57
N LYS A 301 -31.62 20.08 13.81
CA LYS A 301 -30.88 21.24 13.31
C LYS A 301 -30.33 20.94 11.92
N LYS A 302 -30.71 21.81 10.94
CA LYS A 302 -30.23 21.69 9.55
C LYS A 302 -29.69 23.03 9.10
N SER A 303 -28.57 23.01 8.35
CA SER A 303 -28.07 24.19 7.65
C SER A 303 -28.99 24.57 6.48
N LYS A 304 -29.06 25.86 6.17
CA LYS A 304 -29.85 26.36 5.03
C LYS A 304 -29.15 25.94 3.73
N LEU A 305 -29.83 25.12 2.95
CA LEU A 305 -29.32 24.67 1.66
C LEU A 305 -29.39 25.78 0.62
N LYS A 306 -28.29 25.98 -0.08
CA LYS A 306 -28.20 26.79 -1.29
C LYS A 306 -28.50 25.89 -2.49
N ARG A 307 -29.43 26.33 -3.37
CA ARG A 307 -29.93 25.56 -4.51
C ARG A 307 -29.67 26.24 -5.86
N ASP A 308 -28.93 27.32 -5.83
CA ASP A 308 -28.61 28.11 -7.01
C ASP A 308 -27.47 27.43 -7.75
N ILE A 309 -27.80 26.82 -8.87
CA ILE A 309 -26.85 26.03 -9.68
C ILE A 309 -25.78 26.92 -10.30
N ALA A 310 -26.14 28.15 -10.73
CA ALA A 310 -25.15 29.08 -11.29
C ALA A 310 -24.11 29.47 -10.25
N LYS A 311 -24.55 29.78 -9.02
CA LYS A 311 -23.61 30.07 -7.92
C LYS A 311 -22.78 28.84 -7.50
N ALA A 312 -23.33 27.62 -7.63
CA ALA A 312 -22.55 26.41 -7.38
C ALA A 312 -21.43 26.25 -8.41
N GLN A 313 -21.71 26.52 -9.68
CA GLN A 313 -20.71 26.55 -10.75
C GLN A 313 -19.64 27.61 -10.45
N ASP A 314 -20.04 28.85 -10.11
CA ASP A 314 -19.11 29.94 -9.78
C ASP A 314 -18.15 29.56 -8.63
N VAL A 315 -18.66 28.90 -7.58
CA VAL A 315 -17.84 28.44 -6.45
C VAL A 315 -16.84 27.37 -6.89
N LEU A 316 -17.26 26.41 -7.71
CA LEU A 316 -16.37 25.37 -8.22
C LEU A 316 -15.29 25.97 -9.13
N ASP A 317 -15.65 26.93 -9.99
CA ASP A 317 -14.71 27.59 -10.91
C ASP A 317 -13.72 28.53 -10.17
N SER A 318 -14.15 29.17 -9.10
CA SER A 318 -13.27 29.99 -8.30
C SER A 318 -12.29 29.20 -7.46
N ASP A 319 -12.73 28.05 -6.91
CA ASP A 319 -11.94 27.23 -6.01
C ASP A 319 -11.04 26.23 -6.77
N HIS A 320 -11.36 25.88 -8.04
CA HIS A 320 -10.67 24.87 -8.83
C HIS A 320 -10.42 25.32 -10.28
N PHE A 321 -9.15 25.41 -10.64
CA PHE A 321 -8.74 25.61 -12.02
C PHE A 321 -8.77 24.26 -12.78
N ALA A 322 -9.15 24.29 -14.06
CA ALA A 322 -9.39 23.10 -14.90
C ALA A 322 -10.51 22.18 -14.34
N LEU A 323 -10.51 20.90 -14.70
CA LEU A 323 -11.49 19.89 -14.27
C LEU A 323 -12.93 20.16 -14.77
N GLU A 324 -13.12 20.80 -15.94
CA GLU A 324 -14.44 21.19 -16.48
C GLU A 324 -15.43 20.02 -16.44
N LYS A 325 -15.07 18.86 -17.00
CA LYS A 325 -15.94 17.66 -17.01
C LYS A 325 -16.33 17.20 -15.62
N VAL A 326 -15.40 17.28 -14.67
CA VAL A 326 -15.66 16.92 -13.26
C VAL A 326 -16.63 17.89 -12.63
N LYS A 327 -16.42 19.19 -12.85
CA LYS A 327 -17.30 20.27 -12.37
C LYS A 327 -18.71 20.15 -12.97
N ASP A 328 -18.80 19.91 -14.28
CA ASP A 328 -20.09 19.72 -14.97
C ASP A 328 -20.86 18.54 -14.38
N ARG A 329 -20.21 17.40 -14.19
CA ARG A 329 -20.84 16.22 -13.56
C ARG A 329 -21.30 16.48 -12.13
N ILE A 330 -20.52 17.22 -11.34
CA ILE A 330 -20.91 17.62 -9.99
C ILE A 330 -22.12 18.55 -10.06
N VAL A 331 -22.14 19.51 -10.98
CA VAL A 331 -23.25 20.45 -11.16
C VAL A 331 -24.51 19.75 -11.65
N GLU A 332 -24.42 18.81 -12.59
CA GLU A 332 -25.53 17.94 -13.01
C GLU A 332 -26.14 17.20 -11.82
N TYR A 333 -25.29 16.59 -11.00
CA TYR A 333 -25.74 15.89 -9.79
C TYR A 333 -26.46 16.83 -8.81
N LEU A 334 -25.88 18.02 -8.58
CA LEU A 334 -26.52 19.03 -7.71
C LEU A 334 -27.83 19.55 -8.29
N ALA A 335 -27.97 19.66 -9.62
CA ALA A 335 -29.20 20.06 -10.29
C ALA A 335 -30.34 19.05 -10.07
N VAL A 336 -30.03 17.76 -10.16
CA VAL A 336 -31.01 16.70 -9.85
C VAL A 336 -31.46 16.78 -8.39
N GLN A 337 -30.53 16.97 -7.45
CA GLN A 337 -30.85 17.12 -6.03
C GLN A 337 -31.70 18.38 -5.76
N ALA A 338 -31.38 19.50 -6.39
CA ALA A 338 -32.14 20.76 -6.24
C ALA A 338 -33.60 20.60 -6.73
N ARG A 339 -33.82 19.80 -7.78
CA ARG A 339 -35.13 19.56 -8.38
C ARG A 339 -35.98 18.58 -7.58
N THR A 340 -35.34 17.46 -7.14
CA THR A 340 -36.08 16.36 -6.46
C THR A 340 -36.31 16.59 -4.97
N ASN A 341 -35.62 17.53 -4.35
CA ASN A 341 -35.58 17.74 -2.89
C ASN A 341 -35.23 16.50 -2.05
N LYS A 342 -34.60 15.49 -2.64
CA LYS A 342 -34.24 14.22 -1.98
C LYS A 342 -32.84 13.82 -2.41
N LEU A 343 -32.07 13.33 -1.46
CA LEU A 343 -30.75 12.71 -1.71
C LEU A 343 -30.93 11.23 -2.12
N LYS A 344 -31.79 10.96 -3.09
CA LYS A 344 -32.04 9.59 -3.59
C LYS A 344 -31.32 9.32 -4.91
N GLY A 345 -30.05 9.61 -4.98
CA GLY A 345 -29.21 9.30 -6.14
C GLY A 345 -28.01 8.46 -5.73
N PRO A 346 -27.25 7.97 -6.71
CA PRO A 346 -25.98 7.31 -6.44
C PRO A 346 -25.04 8.28 -5.70
N ILE A 347 -24.10 7.75 -4.94
CA ILE A 347 -23.16 8.54 -4.15
C ILE A 347 -22.01 8.96 -5.04
N LEU A 348 -21.62 10.23 -4.99
CA LEU A 348 -20.47 10.71 -5.74
C LEU A 348 -19.19 10.07 -5.20
N CYS A 349 -18.46 9.37 -6.08
CA CYS A 349 -17.14 8.82 -5.80
C CYS A 349 -16.09 9.48 -6.68
N LEU A 350 -15.21 10.27 -6.06
CA LEU A 350 -14.12 10.95 -6.73
C LEU A 350 -12.89 10.03 -6.77
N VAL A 351 -12.57 9.48 -7.93
CA VAL A 351 -11.47 8.53 -8.12
C VAL A 351 -10.34 9.17 -8.90
N GLY A 352 -9.11 9.05 -8.42
CA GLY A 352 -7.94 9.56 -9.15
C GLY A 352 -6.67 9.59 -8.31
N PRO A 353 -5.54 9.96 -8.91
CA PRO A 353 -4.26 9.96 -8.23
C PRO A 353 -4.22 10.93 -7.03
N PRO A 354 -3.26 10.76 -6.12
CA PRO A 354 -3.10 11.66 -4.98
C PRO A 354 -2.76 13.08 -5.44
N GLY A 355 -3.34 14.08 -4.76
CA GLY A 355 -3.02 15.48 -5.01
C GLY A 355 -3.77 16.15 -6.16
N VAL A 356 -4.78 15.50 -6.77
CA VAL A 356 -5.62 16.10 -7.82
C VAL A 356 -6.82 16.90 -7.30
N GLY A 357 -6.89 17.12 -5.99
CA GLY A 357 -7.93 18.00 -5.41
C GLY A 357 -9.22 17.30 -4.97
N LYS A 358 -9.28 15.96 -4.84
CA LYS A 358 -10.47 15.22 -4.40
C LYS A 358 -11.10 15.77 -3.11
N THR A 359 -10.28 15.94 -2.08
CA THR A 359 -10.75 16.45 -0.78
C THR A 359 -11.15 17.93 -0.84
N SER A 360 -10.49 18.76 -1.65
CA SER A 360 -10.85 20.17 -1.84
C SER A 360 -12.15 20.30 -2.63
N LEU A 361 -12.40 19.47 -3.64
CA LEU A 361 -13.69 19.40 -4.34
C LEU A 361 -14.84 19.11 -3.38
N GLY A 362 -14.66 18.15 -2.44
CA GLY A 362 -15.65 17.89 -1.41
C GLY A 362 -15.95 19.11 -0.54
N LYS A 363 -14.93 19.91 -0.19
CA LYS A 363 -15.13 21.18 0.53
C LYS A 363 -15.90 22.21 -0.30
N SER A 364 -15.57 22.33 -1.58
CA SER A 364 -16.24 23.29 -2.48
C SER A 364 -17.69 22.89 -2.76
N ILE A 365 -18.00 21.59 -2.85
CA ILE A 365 -19.38 21.10 -2.91
C ILE A 365 -20.15 21.47 -1.64
N ALA A 366 -19.54 21.33 -0.46
CA ALA A 366 -20.18 21.72 0.80
C ALA A 366 -20.44 23.23 0.84
N LYS A 367 -19.49 24.07 0.43
CA LYS A 367 -19.60 25.53 0.33
C LYS A 367 -20.68 25.94 -0.67
N ALA A 368 -20.72 25.29 -1.83
CA ALA A 368 -21.70 25.54 -2.88
C ALA A 368 -23.13 25.22 -2.43
N THR A 369 -23.31 24.11 -1.69
CA THR A 369 -24.62 23.66 -1.20
C THR A 369 -25.01 24.27 0.14
N GLY A 370 -24.11 24.99 0.82
CA GLY A 370 -24.33 25.56 2.15
C GLY A 370 -24.41 24.53 3.27
N ARG A 371 -23.75 23.38 3.08
CA ARG A 371 -23.65 22.31 4.08
C ARG A 371 -22.38 22.46 4.92
N GLU A 372 -22.44 22.04 6.17
CA GLU A 372 -21.24 21.87 6.98
C GLU A 372 -20.38 20.74 6.42
N PHE A 373 -19.05 20.92 6.41
CA PHE A 373 -18.13 19.96 5.85
C PHE A 373 -17.50 19.09 6.95
N ILE A 374 -17.65 17.78 6.83
CA ILE A 374 -16.99 16.79 7.69
C ILE A 374 -16.16 15.85 6.81
N ARG A 375 -14.95 15.54 7.26
CA ARG A 375 -14.06 14.56 6.64
C ARG A 375 -13.77 13.44 7.60
N GLN A 376 -13.93 12.20 7.13
CA GLN A 376 -13.49 10.99 7.82
C GLN A 376 -12.61 10.17 6.88
N SER A 377 -11.38 9.88 7.31
CA SER A 377 -10.55 8.91 6.61
C SER A 377 -10.97 7.51 6.98
N LEU A 378 -11.11 6.67 5.95
CA LEU A 378 -11.41 5.25 6.07
C LEU A 378 -10.13 4.39 5.91
N GLY A 379 -9.01 5.01 5.53
CA GLY A 379 -7.74 4.32 5.41
C GLY A 379 -7.27 3.74 6.74
N GLY A 380 -7.12 2.41 6.77
CA GLY A 380 -6.72 1.68 7.96
C GLY A 380 -7.85 1.26 8.92
N VAL A 381 -9.10 1.58 8.59
CA VAL A 381 -10.27 1.06 9.34
C VAL A 381 -10.42 -0.42 9.01
N ARG A 382 -10.47 -1.26 10.06
CA ARG A 382 -10.59 -2.72 9.96
C ARG A 382 -11.75 -3.27 10.79
N ASP A 383 -12.22 -2.53 11.78
CA ASP A 383 -13.28 -2.91 12.69
C ASP A 383 -14.58 -2.18 12.35
N GLU A 384 -15.66 -2.92 12.16
CA GLU A 384 -17.01 -2.40 11.95
C GLU A 384 -17.44 -1.46 13.09
N ALA A 385 -16.96 -1.72 14.31
CA ALA A 385 -17.27 -0.91 15.48
C ALA A 385 -16.75 0.54 15.37
N GLU A 386 -15.75 0.81 14.52
CA GLU A 386 -15.34 2.19 14.26
C GLU A 386 -16.45 2.98 13.55
N ILE A 387 -17.29 2.32 12.74
CA ILE A 387 -18.38 2.96 11.99
C ILE A 387 -19.65 2.99 12.84
N ARG A 388 -20.05 1.83 13.42
CA ARG A 388 -21.30 1.63 14.15
C ARG A 388 -21.18 1.84 15.66
N GLY A 389 -19.96 2.03 16.22
CA GLY A 389 -19.75 2.12 17.66
C GLY A 389 -19.68 0.76 18.38
N HIS A 390 -19.16 0.79 19.59
CA HIS A 390 -19.06 -0.39 20.46
C HIS A 390 -20.28 -0.52 21.34
N ARG A 391 -20.73 -1.73 21.59
CA ARG A 391 -21.82 -1.95 22.55
C ARG A 391 -21.45 -1.41 23.94
N ARG A 392 -22.37 -0.67 24.57
CA ARG A 392 -22.17 0.06 25.82
C ARG A 392 -21.78 -0.81 27.03
N THR A 393 -21.95 -2.12 26.94
CA THR A 393 -21.60 -3.07 28.02
C THR A 393 -20.09 -3.17 28.26
N TYR A 394 -19.25 -2.70 27.35
CA TYR A 394 -17.79 -2.77 27.48
C TYR A 394 -17.23 -1.48 28.08
N ILE A 395 -16.28 -1.62 29.01
CA ILE A 395 -15.52 -0.48 29.57
C ILE A 395 -14.72 0.18 28.43
N GLY A 396 -14.88 1.49 28.25
CA GLY A 396 -14.23 2.22 27.18
C GLY A 396 -15.02 2.24 25.86
N SER A 397 -16.29 1.79 25.85
CA SER A 397 -17.17 1.89 24.69
C SER A 397 -17.34 3.33 24.24
N MET A 398 -17.34 3.54 22.91
CA MET A 398 -17.49 4.84 22.26
C MET A 398 -18.51 4.76 21.13
N PRO A 399 -19.20 5.88 20.81
CA PRO A 399 -20.06 5.94 19.64
C PRO A 399 -19.24 5.73 18.36
N GLY A 400 -19.93 5.28 17.32
CA GLY A 400 -19.35 5.18 15.99
C GLY A 400 -18.92 6.54 15.45
N LYS A 401 -17.94 6.51 14.55
CA LYS A 401 -17.42 7.74 13.90
C LYS A 401 -18.50 8.52 13.18
N VAL A 402 -19.57 7.88 12.68
CA VAL A 402 -20.69 8.55 12.03
C VAL A 402 -21.43 9.44 13.04
N ALA A 403 -21.85 8.90 14.17
CA ALA A 403 -22.55 9.64 15.22
C ALA A 403 -21.64 10.73 15.84
N ALA A 404 -20.39 10.41 16.12
CA ALA A 404 -19.42 11.36 16.65
C ALA A 404 -19.16 12.56 15.70
N ASN A 405 -19.10 12.30 14.40
CA ASN A 405 -18.91 13.35 13.41
C ASN A 405 -20.18 14.19 13.19
N LEU A 406 -21.38 13.63 13.30
CA LEU A 406 -22.63 14.42 13.30
C LEU A 406 -22.66 15.39 14.50
N LYS A 407 -22.24 14.93 15.68
CA LYS A 407 -22.07 15.81 16.85
C LYS A 407 -21.11 16.96 16.57
N LYS A 408 -19.99 16.67 15.91
CA LYS A 408 -18.98 17.68 15.52
C LYS A 408 -19.48 18.64 14.46
N ALA A 409 -20.28 18.18 13.50
CA ALA A 409 -20.89 19.00 12.45
C ALA A 409 -21.86 20.04 13.00
N GLY A 410 -22.55 19.76 14.11
CA GLY A 410 -23.57 20.62 14.67
C GLY A 410 -24.87 20.73 13.84
N THR A 411 -24.97 19.96 12.77
CA THR A 411 -26.16 19.88 11.87
C THR A 411 -26.42 18.45 11.44
N MET A 412 -27.67 18.11 11.13
CA MET A 412 -28.08 16.76 10.67
C MET A 412 -27.97 16.58 9.15
N ASN A 413 -27.59 17.62 8.42
CA ASN A 413 -27.48 17.60 6.96
C ASN A 413 -26.09 18.04 6.45
N PRO A 414 -24.99 17.63 7.07
CA PRO A 414 -23.65 17.98 6.59
C PRO A 414 -23.35 17.31 5.25
N LEU A 415 -22.28 17.76 4.60
CA LEU A 415 -21.57 16.96 3.61
C LEU A 415 -20.52 16.12 4.34
N PHE A 416 -20.62 14.82 4.20
CA PHE A 416 -19.75 13.84 4.85
C PHE A 416 -18.82 13.24 3.80
N LEU A 417 -17.56 13.67 3.80
CA LEU A 417 -16.53 13.14 2.92
C LEU A 417 -15.86 11.92 3.55
N LEU A 418 -16.06 10.77 2.94
CA LEU A 418 -15.42 9.50 3.28
C LEU A 418 -14.18 9.34 2.41
N ASP A 419 -13.02 9.61 2.97
CA ASP A 419 -11.76 9.69 2.26
C ASP A 419 -11.00 8.35 2.29
N GLU A 420 -10.37 7.97 1.18
CA GLU A 420 -9.58 6.74 1.01
C GLU A 420 -10.40 5.46 1.23
N ILE A 421 -11.59 5.35 0.61
CA ILE A 421 -12.48 4.20 0.74
C ILE A 421 -11.85 2.91 0.15
N ASP A 422 -10.94 3.05 -0.81
CA ASP A 422 -10.18 1.95 -1.43
C ASP A 422 -9.13 1.32 -0.49
N LYS A 423 -8.89 1.93 0.68
CA LYS A 423 -7.96 1.41 1.69
C LYS A 423 -8.65 0.77 2.90
N LEU A 424 -9.92 0.43 2.76
CA LEU A 424 -10.64 -0.35 3.77
C LEU A 424 -10.01 -1.74 3.88
N GLY A 425 -9.62 -2.12 5.10
CA GLY A 425 -9.14 -3.47 5.37
C GLY A 425 -10.29 -4.41 5.71
N GLN A 426 -10.16 -5.67 5.32
CA GLN A 426 -10.99 -6.76 5.86
C GLN A 426 -10.19 -7.47 6.95
N ASP A 427 -10.82 -7.78 8.08
CA ASP A 427 -10.24 -8.56 9.17
C ASP A 427 -11.32 -9.50 9.73
N PHE A 428 -10.91 -10.57 10.41
CA PHE A 428 -11.81 -11.52 11.09
C PHE A 428 -12.69 -10.88 12.19
N ARG A 429 -12.49 -9.60 12.51
CA ARG A 429 -13.25 -8.84 13.50
C ARG A 429 -14.51 -8.15 12.97
N GLY A 430 -14.78 -8.23 11.68
CA GLY A 430 -15.93 -7.63 11.05
C GLY A 430 -15.66 -7.13 9.63
N ASP A 431 -16.72 -6.75 8.93
CA ASP A 431 -16.65 -6.20 7.59
C ASP A 431 -17.07 -4.72 7.59
N PRO A 432 -16.11 -3.77 7.66
CA PRO A 432 -16.43 -2.35 7.58
C PRO A 432 -17.17 -1.96 6.30
N ALA A 433 -16.98 -2.70 5.19
CA ALA A 433 -17.67 -2.42 3.94
C ALA A 433 -19.18 -2.68 4.07
N SER A 434 -19.58 -3.73 4.77
CA SER A 434 -20.99 -3.99 5.07
C SER A 434 -21.63 -2.91 5.93
N ALA A 435 -20.92 -2.39 6.95
CA ALA A 435 -21.38 -1.26 7.73
C ALA A 435 -21.54 0.02 6.90
N LEU A 436 -20.62 0.25 5.96
CA LEU A 436 -20.70 1.38 5.04
C LEU A 436 -21.85 1.24 4.05
N LEU A 437 -22.20 0.05 3.61
CA LEU A 437 -23.38 -0.17 2.76
C LEU A 437 -24.66 0.33 3.42
N GLU A 438 -24.84 0.07 4.72
CA GLU A 438 -25.99 0.59 5.46
C GLU A 438 -25.99 2.13 5.58
N VAL A 439 -24.81 2.73 5.81
CA VAL A 439 -24.66 4.20 5.86
C VAL A 439 -24.95 4.84 4.51
N LEU A 440 -24.48 4.22 3.45
CA LEU A 440 -24.48 4.78 2.10
C LEU A 440 -25.75 4.46 1.31
N ASP A 441 -26.47 3.40 1.66
CA ASP A 441 -27.69 3.02 0.95
C ASP A 441 -28.87 3.94 1.32
N PRO A 442 -29.43 4.75 0.36
CA PRO A 442 -30.56 5.65 0.65
C PRO A 442 -31.83 4.95 1.11
N GLU A 443 -31.95 3.63 0.92
CA GLU A 443 -33.08 2.84 1.38
C GLU A 443 -32.96 2.41 2.84
N GLN A 444 -31.71 2.29 3.35
CA GLN A 444 -31.40 1.81 4.69
C GLN A 444 -30.92 2.92 5.64
N ASN A 445 -30.26 3.96 5.12
CA ASN A 445 -29.59 4.98 5.93
C ASN A 445 -30.54 5.84 6.81
N ASN A 446 -31.82 5.77 6.58
CA ASN A 446 -32.83 6.43 7.42
C ASN A 446 -33.04 5.74 8.79
N LYS A 447 -32.49 4.54 8.96
CA LYS A 447 -32.52 3.72 10.17
C LYS A 447 -31.13 3.19 10.55
N PHE A 448 -30.10 4.00 10.34
CA PHE A 448 -28.75 3.61 10.72
C PHE A 448 -28.66 3.44 12.24
N ASN A 449 -28.35 2.24 12.70
CA ASN A 449 -28.24 1.92 14.11
C ASN A 449 -26.80 2.02 14.62
N ASP A 450 -26.58 2.95 15.57
CA ASP A 450 -25.31 3.03 16.29
C ASP A 450 -25.38 2.16 17.54
N HIS A 451 -24.45 1.21 17.68
CA HIS A 451 -24.45 0.21 18.76
C HIS A 451 -24.18 0.82 20.15
N TYR A 452 -23.54 1.99 20.25
CA TYR A 452 -23.34 2.69 21.49
C TYR A 452 -24.60 3.43 21.92
N LEU A 453 -25.25 4.09 20.96
CA LEU A 453 -26.46 4.86 21.22
C LEU A 453 -27.70 3.95 21.36
N GLU A 454 -27.67 2.78 20.73
CA GLU A 454 -28.78 1.82 20.66
C GLU A 454 -30.10 2.46 20.20
N ILE A 455 -30.00 3.37 19.21
CA ILE A 455 -31.12 4.07 18.58
C ILE A 455 -30.84 4.24 17.10
N ASP A 456 -31.90 4.39 16.32
CA ASP A 456 -31.78 4.67 14.90
C ASP A 456 -31.50 6.15 14.65
N LEU A 457 -30.53 6.44 13.83
CA LEU A 457 -30.16 7.75 13.32
C LEU A 457 -30.62 7.88 11.87
N ASP A 458 -31.37 8.94 11.57
CA ASP A 458 -31.77 9.26 10.21
C ASP A 458 -30.63 10.02 9.48
N LEU A 459 -29.94 9.34 8.56
CA LEU A 459 -28.86 9.89 7.74
C LEU A 459 -29.37 10.34 6.36
N SER A 460 -30.65 10.31 6.07
CA SER A 460 -31.23 10.60 4.73
C SER A 460 -30.95 12.01 4.21
N ASP A 461 -30.71 12.97 5.11
CA ASP A 461 -30.35 14.35 4.77
C ASP A 461 -28.84 14.61 4.68
N VAL A 462 -28.02 13.64 5.04
CA VAL A 462 -26.55 13.70 4.94
C VAL A 462 -26.12 13.50 3.50
N MET A 463 -25.31 14.39 2.97
CA MET A 463 -24.74 14.24 1.64
C MET A 463 -23.41 13.48 1.77
N PHE A 464 -23.36 12.24 1.35
CA PHE A 464 -22.14 11.47 1.31
C PHE A 464 -21.39 11.70 0.00
N VAL A 465 -20.11 11.91 0.11
CA VAL A 465 -19.14 11.94 -1.01
C VAL A 465 -17.98 11.05 -0.62
N THR A 466 -17.54 10.19 -1.52
CA THR A 466 -16.41 9.28 -1.27
C THR A 466 -15.21 9.66 -2.12
N THR A 467 -14.02 9.34 -1.66
CA THR A 467 -12.80 9.46 -2.48
C THR A 467 -12.03 8.15 -2.49
N ALA A 468 -11.43 7.84 -3.64
CA ALA A 468 -10.55 6.69 -3.82
C ALA A 468 -9.33 7.06 -4.65
N ASN A 469 -8.23 6.36 -4.48
CA ASN A 469 -7.08 6.48 -5.37
C ASN A 469 -7.12 5.43 -6.49
N SER A 470 -7.73 4.29 -6.23
CA SER A 470 -7.90 3.18 -7.17
C SER A 470 -9.35 2.70 -7.24
N MET A 471 -9.64 1.88 -8.25
CA MET A 471 -10.95 1.24 -8.41
C MET A 471 -11.07 -0.09 -7.63
N ASN A 472 -10.11 -0.40 -6.78
CA ASN A 472 -10.14 -1.62 -5.98
C ASN A 472 -11.12 -1.50 -4.81
N LEU A 473 -12.40 -1.62 -5.13
CA LEU A 473 -13.53 -1.50 -4.21
C LEU A 473 -14.43 -2.73 -4.34
N PRO A 474 -15.10 -3.16 -3.25
CA PRO A 474 -16.12 -4.19 -3.33
C PRO A 474 -17.22 -3.82 -4.32
N GLN A 475 -17.64 -4.76 -5.17
CA GLN A 475 -18.64 -4.53 -6.22
C GLN A 475 -19.93 -3.95 -5.66
N ALA A 476 -20.38 -4.41 -4.49
CA ALA A 476 -21.58 -3.91 -3.82
C ALA A 476 -21.55 -2.40 -3.50
N LEU A 477 -20.36 -1.84 -3.25
CA LEU A 477 -20.18 -0.40 -3.06
C LEU A 477 -20.16 0.32 -4.41
N LEU A 478 -19.48 -0.23 -5.42
CA LEU A 478 -19.39 0.34 -6.76
C LEU A 478 -20.78 0.52 -7.39
N ASP A 479 -21.68 -0.45 -7.23
CA ASP A 479 -23.04 -0.43 -7.77
C ASP A 479 -23.90 0.74 -7.21
N ARG A 480 -23.49 1.33 -6.09
CA ARG A 480 -24.16 2.46 -5.43
C ARG A 480 -23.51 3.81 -5.67
N MET A 481 -22.38 3.80 -6.40
CA MET A 481 -21.56 4.99 -6.60
C MET A 481 -21.63 5.52 -8.03
N GLU A 482 -21.73 6.82 -8.17
CA GLU A 482 -21.45 7.52 -9.41
C GLU A 482 -19.97 7.90 -9.44
N ILE A 483 -19.21 7.22 -10.29
CA ILE A 483 -17.76 7.36 -10.37
C ILE A 483 -17.42 8.56 -11.25
N ILE A 484 -16.74 9.54 -10.64
CA ILE A 484 -16.15 10.68 -11.35
C ILE A 484 -14.64 10.53 -11.31
N ARG A 485 -14.06 10.26 -12.46
CA ARG A 485 -12.60 10.10 -12.59
C ARG A 485 -11.92 11.47 -12.70
N LEU A 486 -10.97 11.71 -11.82
CA LEU A 486 -10.06 12.84 -11.86
C LEU A 486 -8.74 12.38 -12.46
N GLU A 487 -8.36 13.00 -13.54
CA GLU A 487 -7.09 12.75 -14.22
C GLU A 487 -5.96 13.59 -13.60
N GLY A 488 -4.74 13.33 -14.03
CA GLY A 488 -3.59 14.16 -13.66
C GLY A 488 -3.63 15.51 -14.37
N TYR A 489 -2.96 16.49 -13.77
CA TYR A 489 -2.83 17.84 -14.34
C TYR A 489 -1.69 17.93 -15.35
N THR A 490 -1.90 18.73 -16.37
CA THR A 490 -0.85 19.17 -17.30
C THR A 490 0.12 20.13 -16.60
N GLU A 491 1.26 20.41 -17.20
CA GLU A 491 2.22 21.40 -16.67
C GLU A 491 1.58 22.78 -16.55
N ASP A 492 0.84 23.21 -17.56
CA ASP A 492 0.16 24.53 -17.57
C ASP A 492 -0.95 24.60 -16.52
N GLU A 493 -1.72 23.50 -16.35
CA GLU A 493 -2.72 23.43 -15.28
C GLU A 493 -2.07 23.48 -13.89
N LYS A 494 -0.95 22.77 -13.68
CA LYS A 494 -0.18 22.84 -12.43
C LYS A 494 0.37 24.23 -12.16
N PHE A 495 0.85 24.90 -13.21
CA PHE A 495 1.34 26.26 -13.12
C PHE A 495 0.23 27.24 -12.69
N GLU A 496 -0.93 27.18 -13.34
CA GLU A 496 -2.07 28.04 -13.00
C GLU A 496 -2.61 27.74 -11.59
N ILE A 497 -2.72 26.47 -11.21
CA ILE A 497 -3.13 26.07 -9.87
C ILE A 497 -2.12 26.58 -8.83
N ALA A 498 -0.83 26.45 -9.09
CA ALA A 498 0.20 26.93 -8.18
C ALA A 498 0.15 28.44 -8.02
N LYS A 499 0.03 29.18 -9.13
CA LYS A 499 -0.01 30.65 -9.17
C LYS A 499 -1.24 31.22 -8.46
N ARG A 500 -2.43 30.63 -8.73
CA ARG A 500 -3.71 31.14 -8.20
C ARG A 500 -4.00 30.72 -6.77
N HIS A 501 -3.52 29.53 -6.36
CA HIS A 501 -3.98 28.95 -5.09
C HIS A 501 -2.84 28.53 -4.17
N LEU A 502 -1.77 27.85 -4.68
CA LEU A 502 -0.79 27.24 -3.78
C LEU A 502 0.20 28.28 -3.20
N VAL A 503 0.65 29.24 -4.02
CA VAL A 503 1.60 30.25 -3.56
C VAL A 503 0.99 31.11 -2.47
N GLU A 504 -0.22 31.64 -2.69
CA GLU A 504 -0.94 32.45 -1.71
C GLU A 504 -1.21 31.66 -0.42
N LYS A 505 -1.71 30.45 -0.53
CA LYS A 505 -1.92 29.54 0.60
C LYS A 505 -0.66 29.31 1.42
N GLN A 506 0.50 29.17 0.77
CA GLN A 506 1.76 28.96 1.47
C GLN A 506 2.32 30.24 2.08
N ILE A 507 2.08 31.40 1.49
CA ILE A 507 2.40 32.71 2.08
C ILE A 507 1.64 32.88 3.40
N GLU A 508 0.33 32.66 3.39
CA GLU A 508 -0.51 32.74 4.59
C GLU A 508 -0.10 31.71 5.65
N ALA A 509 0.07 30.44 5.25
CA ALA A 509 0.39 29.34 6.17
C ALA A 509 1.74 29.53 6.89
N HIS A 510 2.67 30.28 6.31
CA HIS A 510 3.98 30.58 6.90
C HIS A 510 4.08 31.97 7.52
N GLY A 511 3.00 32.75 7.50
CA GLY A 511 2.97 34.09 8.08
C GLY A 511 3.85 35.10 7.35
N LEU A 512 4.11 34.85 6.06
CA LEU A 512 4.81 35.79 5.19
C LEU A 512 3.84 36.84 4.66
N LYS A 513 4.37 38.04 4.36
CA LYS A 513 3.61 39.07 3.67
C LYS A 513 3.79 38.90 2.16
N PRO A 514 2.80 39.28 1.33
CA PRO A 514 2.92 39.20 -0.14
C PRO A 514 4.11 40.00 -0.70
N GLU A 515 4.57 41.06 -0.01
CA GLU A 515 5.73 41.84 -0.43
C GLU A 515 7.06 41.19 -0.03
N GLU A 516 7.06 40.26 0.91
CA GLU A 516 8.27 39.60 1.42
C GLU A 516 8.69 38.39 0.59
N PHE A 517 7.73 37.75 -0.09
CA PHE A 517 8.01 36.53 -0.84
C PHE A 517 7.20 36.44 -2.13
N SER A 518 7.89 36.18 -3.23
CA SER A 518 7.26 35.86 -4.52
C SER A 518 8.09 34.85 -5.30
N ILE A 519 7.45 34.19 -6.27
CA ILE A 519 8.09 33.24 -7.18
C ILE A 519 7.81 33.72 -8.60
N SER A 520 8.87 33.88 -9.42
CA SER A 520 8.68 34.23 -10.84
C SER A 520 8.02 33.08 -11.61
N ASP A 521 7.33 33.41 -12.69
CA ASP A 521 6.63 32.44 -13.51
C ASP A 521 7.58 31.36 -14.07
N ASP A 522 8.79 31.77 -14.49
CA ASP A 522 9.81 30.84 -14.99
C ASP A 522 10.36 29.93 -13.89
N ALA A 523 10.59 30.46 -12.69
CA ALA A 523 11.02 29.66 -11.54
C ALA A 523 9.93 28.65 -11.13
N LEU A 524 8.66 29.06 -11.18
CA LEU A 524 7.55 28.16 -10.85
C LEU A 524 7.44 27.01 -11.86
N ARG A 525 7.64 27.29 -13.18
CA ARG A 525 7.75 26.24 -14.21
C ARG A 525 8.95 25.33 -13.97
N ASP A 526 10.11 25.90 -13.59
CA ASP A 526 11.30 25.11 -13.25
C ASP A 526 11.05 24.21 -12.02
N VAL A 527 10.32 24.68 -11.01
CA VAL A 527 9.92 23.85 -9.87
C VAL A 527 9.07 22.66 -10.34
N ILE A 528 8.09 22.90 -11.21
CA ILE A 528 7.23 21.84 -11.74
C ILE A 528 8.06 20.82 -12.54
N ARG A 529 8.95 21.27 -13.41
CA ARG A 529 9.74 20.45 -14.33
C ARG A 529 10.83 19.64 -13.64
N TYR A 530 11.62 20.29 -12.80
CA TYR A 530 12.88 19.72 -12.30
C TYR A 530 12.82 19.23 -10.87
N TYR A 531 11.79 19.60 -10.10
CA TYR A 531 11.70 19.24 -8.69
C TYR A 531 10.48 18.39 -8.34
N THR A 532 9.50 18.23 -9.25
CA THR A 532 8.31 17.43 -9.04
C THR A 532 8.09 16.40 -10.14
N ARG A 533 7.60 15.21 -9.77
CA ARG A 533 7.18 14.15 -10.68
C ARG A 533 5.95 13.49 -10.08
N GLU A 534 4.77 14.02 -10.40
CA GLU A 534 3.49 13.58 -9.86
C GLU A 534 2.34 13.92 -10.80
N ALA A 535 1.23 13.17 -10.70
CA ALA A 535 0.02 13.47 -11.45
C ALA A 535 -0.70 14.71 -10.90
N GLY A 536 -0.73 14.88 -9.58
CA GLY A 536 -1.35 16.01 -8.88
C GLY A 536 -0.41 17.17 -8.61
N VAL A 537 -0.67 17.90 -7.51
CA VAL A 537 0.10 19.08 -7.08
C VAL A 537 0.60 18.99 -5.63
N ARG A 538 0.59 17.79 -5.02
CA ARG A 538 0.93 17.64 -3.60
C ARG A 538 2.44 17.83 -3.31
N THR A 539 3.30 17.33 -4.19
CA THR A 539 4.74 17.52 -4.09
C THR A 539 5.10 18.95 -4.47
N LEU A 540 4.42 19.52 -5.47
CA LEU A 540 4.57 20.93 -5.85
C LEU A 540 4.24 21.86 -4.67
N GLU A 541 3.14 21.62 -3.97
CA GLU A 541 2.78 22.35 -2.77
C GLU A 541 3.88 22.26 -1.69
N ARG A 542 4.46 21.06 -1.50
CA ARG A 542 5.56 20.85 -0.55
C ARG A 542 6.85 21.58 -0.93
N GLU A 543 7.19 21.63 -2.21
CA GLU A 543 8.36 22.37 -2.70
C GLU A 543 8.13 23.89 -2.55
N ILE A 544 6.93 24.40 -2.89
CA ILE A 544 6.57 25.81 -2.65
C ILE A 544 6.66 26.15 -1.14
N ALA A 545 6.12 25.28 -0.29
CA ALA A 545 6.24 25.41 1.16
C ALA A 545 7.70 25.43 1.65
N LYS A 546 8.58 24.64 1.02
CA LYS A 546 10.01 24.63 1.33
C LYS A 546 10.68 25.95 0.93
N LEU A 547 10.32 26.50 -0.23
CA LEU A 547 10.79 27.81 -0.67
C LEU A 547 10.36 28.89 0.33
N ALA A 548 9.08 28.93 0.70
CA ALA A 548 8.53 29.86 1.66
C ALA A 548 9.24 29.78 3.02
N ARG A 549 9.45 28.57 3.57
CA ARG A 549 10.15 28.39 4.86
C ARG A 549 11.59 28.86 4.82
N LYS A 550 12.33 28.58 3.75
CA LYS A 550 13.73 29.03 3.64
C LYS A 550 13.82 30.54 3.46
N SER A 551 12.87 31.12 2.73
CA SER A 551 12.77 32.57 2.56
C SER A 551 12.45 33.25 3.91
N LEU A 552 11.46 32.77 4.64
CA LEU A 552 11.12 33.25 5.97
C LEU A 552 12.34 33.24 6.91
N ARG A 553 13.09 32.10 6.90
CA ARG A 553 14.29 31.99 7.72
C ARG A 553 15.33 33.10 7.40
N ARG A 554 15.63 33.35 6.12
CA ARG A 554 16.58 34.38 5.69
C ARG A 554 16.13 35.79 6.09
N ILE A 555 14.81 36.06 6.00
CA ILE A 555 14.21 37.32 6.41
C ILE A 555 14.35 37.54 7.94
N LEU A 556 14.04 36.50 8.72
CA LEU A 556 14.17 36.54 10.19
C LEU A 556 15.63 36.63 10.66
N GLU A 557 16.58 36.06 9.90
CA GLU A 557 18.02 36.23 10.15
C GLU A 557 18.53 37.63 9.75
N GLY A 558 17.67 38.47 9.19
CA GLY A 558 18.03 39.84 8.75
C GLY A 558 18.93 39.92 7.52
N LYS A 559 19.06 38.82 6.78
CA LYS A 559 19.89 38.74 5.57
C LYS A 559 19.22 39.38 4.37
N ASP A 560 17.91 39.26 4.27
CA ASP A 560 17.11 39.79 3.19
C ASP A 560 15.84 40.44 3.73
N LYS A 561 15.34 41.50 3.07
CA LYS A 561 14.06 42.14 3.40
C LYS A 561 12.88 41.55 2.61
N SER A 562 13.16 41.12 1.40
CA SER A 562 12.24 40.46 0.52
C SER A 562 13.00 39.51 -0.39
N ILE A 563 12.36 38.41 -0.79
CA ILE A 563 12.97 37.36 -1.62
C ILE A 563 12.07 37.09 -2.81
N VAL A 564 12.63 37.24 -4.00
CA VAL A 564 12.03 36.79 -5.24
C VAL A 564 12.75 35.52 -5.70
N ILE A 565 12.04 34.41 -5.81
CA ILE A 565 12.62 33.19 -6.34
C ILE A 565 12.64 33.27 -7.87
N THR A 566 13.83 33.14 -8.44
CA THR A 566 14.09 33.13 -9.89
C THR A 566 14.77 31.82 -10.28
N PRO A 567 14.85 31.46 -11.58
CA PRO A 567 15.56 30.25 -12.02
C PRO A 567 17.02 30.19 -11.55
N GLU A 568 17.70 31.35 -11.47
CA GLU A 568 19.11 31.47 -11.10
C GLU A 568 19.35 31.13 -9.62
N ASN A 569 18.46 31.57 -8.73
CA ASN A 569 18.61 31.38 -7.30
C ASN A 569 17.82 30.15 -6.77
N LEU A 570 17.02 29.52 -7.58
CA LEU A 570 16.17 28.39 -7.20
C LEU A 570 16.98 27.24 -6.56
N ALA A 571 18.18 26.98 -7.06
CA ALA A 571 19.07 25.95 -6.54
C ALA A 571 19.51 26.19 -5.09
N ASP A 572 19.63 27.44 -4.65
CA ASP A 572 19.98 27.79 -3.26
C ASP A 572 18.88 27.38 -2.26
N PHE A 573 17.65 27.45 -2.73
CA PHE A 573 16.46 27.13 -1.92
C PHE A 573 16.02 25.67 -2.06
N SER A 574 15.96 25.13 -3.28
CA SER A 574 15.46 23.76 -3.52
C SER A 574 16.57 22.71 -3.57
N GLY A 575 17.83 23.13 -3.76
CA GLY A 575 18.98 22.26 -3.98
C GLY A 575 19.11 21.88 -5.45
N VAL A 576 19.92 20.87 -5.74
CA VAL A 576 20.15 20.38 -7.12
C VAL A 576 18.85 19.89 -7.77
N ARG A 577 18.74 20.04 -9.08
CA ARG A 577 17.63 19.50 -9.87
C ARG A 577 17.50 18.02 -9.65
N LYS A 578 16.30 17.56 -9.30
CA LYS A 578 16.00 16.15 -8.99
C LYS A 578 15.74 15.34 -10.24
N PHE A 579 15.13 15.96 -11.24
CA PHE A 579 14.71 15.31 -12.48
C PHE A 579 15.37 16.03 -13.67
N ARG A 580 15.75 15.22 -14.68
CA ARG A 580 16.17 15.73 -15.98
C ARG A 580 14.97 15.71 -16.91
N HIS A 581 14.79 16.76 -17.69
CA HIS A 581 13.66 16.87 -18.62
C HIS A 581 14.00 16.30 -20.02
N ASP A 582 15.29 16.19 -20.34
CA ASP A 582 15.78 15.76 -21.64
C ASP A 582 16.26 14.30 -21.54
N MET A 583 15.33 13.35 -21.46
CA MET A 583 15.64 11.92 -21.48
C MET A 583 15.17 11.24 -22.78
N GLY A 584 15.09 12.00 -23.90
CA GLY A 584 15.18 11.38 -25.22
C GLY A 584 16.63 11.00 -25.49
N GLU A 585 16.86 9.82 -26.03
CA GLU A 585 18.19 9.41 -26.49
C GLU A 585 18.72 10.44 -27.51
N GLU A 586 20.00 10.78 -27.42
CA GLU A 586 20.58 11.80 -28.30
C GLU A 586 20.67 11.35 -29.77
N GLU A 587 20.62 10.02 -30.03
CA GLU A 587 20.75 9.43 -31.38
C GLU A 587 19.74 8.29 -31.61
N ASN A 588 19.48 7.98 -32.89
CA ASN A 588 18.70 6.81 -33.27
C ASN A 588 19.49 5.53 -32.97
N GLN A 589 18.93 4.61 -32.21
CA GLN A 589 19.62 3.42 -31.75
C GLN A 589 18.99 2.15 -32.29
N ILE A 590 19.85 1.11 -32.43
CA ILE A 590 19.38 -0.24 -32.78
C ILE A 590 18.96 -0.94 -31.49
N GLY A 591 17.76 -1.51 -31.49
CA GLY A 591 17.27 -2.28 -30.34
C GLY A 591 16.87 -1.44 -29.12
N ALA A 592 16.70 -0.13 -29.26
CA ALA A 592 16.17 0.75 -28.24
C ALA A 592 14.88 1.43 -28.74
N VAL A 593 13.82 1.36 -27.98
CA VAL A 593 12.49 1.87 -28.32
C VAL A 593 11.91 2.63 -27.13
N THR A 594 11.29 3.77 -27.39
CA THR A 594 10.55 4.52 -26.39
C THR A 594 9.09 4.08 -26.36
N GLY A 595 8.69 3.37 -25.32
CA GLY A 595 7.31 3.07 -24.99
C GLY A 595 6.71 4.13 -24.08
N LEU A 596 5.40 4.05 -23.86
CA LEU A 596 4.65 4.91 -22.95
C LEU A 596 3.96 4.06 -21.88
N ALA A 597 4.28 4.31 -20.63
CA ALA A 597 3.68 3.68 -19.47
C ALA A 597 2.75 4.65 -18.73
N TRP A 598 1.76 4.08 -18.04
CA TRP A 598 0.93 4.77 -17.08
C TRP A 598 1.22 4.23 -15.68
N THR A 599 1.37 5.11 -14.71
CA THR A 599 1.61 4.79 -13.32
C THR A 599 0.66 5.60 -12.43
N GLU A 600 0.55 5.23 -11.16
CA GLU A 600 -0.26 6.00 -10.19
C GLU A 600 0.18 7.47 -10.04
N VAL A 601 1.42 7.80 -10.42
CA VAL A 601 1.96 9.15 -10.38
C VAL A 601 1.86 9.88 -11.71
N GLY A 602 1.31 9.25 -12.74
CA GLY A 602 1.10 9.81 -14.08
C GLY A 602 1.73 8.99 -15.19
N GLY A 603 1.84 9.57 -16.39
CA GLY A 603 2.51 8.94 -17.52
C GLY A 603 4.04 9.04 -17.43
N GLU A 604 4.72 8.04 -17.93
CA GLU A 604 6.19 7.95 -17.99
C GLU A 604 6.67 7.41 -19.33
N LEU A 605 7.88 7.85 -19.74
CA LEU A 605 8.58 7.22 -20.85
C LEU A 605 9.17 5.89 -20.38
N LEU A 606 9.00 4.86 -21.16
CA LEU A 606 9.49 3.52 -20.89
C LEU A 606 10.51 3.13 -21.94
N THR A 607 11.78 3.14 -21.61
CA THR A 607 12.81 2.62 -22.52
C THR A 607 12.74 1.09 -22.56
N ILE A 608 12.72 0.53 -23.75
CA ILE A 608 12.75 -0.90 -24.04
C ILE A 608 14.02 -1.16 -24.83
N GLU A 609 14.93 -1.93 -24.27
CA GLU A 609 16.19 -2.28 -24.90
C GLU A 609 16.23 -3.76 -25.22
N ALA A 610 16.79 -4.12 -26.36
CA ALA A 610 17.05 -5.49 -26.71
C ALA A 610 18.42 -5.66 -27.34
N VAL A 611 19.05 -6.78 -27.03
CA VAL A 611 20.31 -7.21 -27.62
C VAL A 611 20.24 -8.68 -28.02
N THR A 612 21.00 -9.06 -29.01
CA THR A 612 21.17 -10.48 -29.38
C THR A 612 22.50 -10.98 -28.91
N VAL A 613 22.51 -12.17 -28.34
CA VAL A 613 23.72 -12.89 -27.94
C VAL A 613 23.74 -14.27 -28.60
N PRO A 614 24.90 -14.89 -28.84
CA PRO A 614 24.95 -16.28 -29.29
C PRO A 614 24.18 -17.20 -28.34
N GLY A 615 23.31 -18.06 -28.88
CA GLY A 615 22.43 -18.88 -28.05
C GLY A 615 21.64 -19.91 -28.85
N LYS A 616 20.54 -20.39 -28.28
CA LYS A 616 19.67 -21.44 -28.86
C LYS A 616 18.27 -20.96 -29.21
N GLY A 617 18.05 -19.64 -29.28
CA GLY A 617 16.76 -19.02 -29.59
C GLY A 617 15.88 -18.75 -28.37
N ASN A 618 16.47 -18.73 -27.17
CA ASN A 618 15.76 -18.39 -25.95
C ASN A 618 15.52 -16.88 -25.84
N ILE A 619 14.46 -16.51 -25.16
CA ILE A 619 14.23 -15.14 -24.74
C ILE A 619 14.60 -14.98 -23.27
N LYS A 620 15.37 -13.96 -22.97
CA LYS A 620 15.72 -13.57 -21.61
C LYS A 620 15.15 -12.19 -21.34
N THR A 621 14.49 -12.03 -20.19
CA THR A 621 13.89 -10.75 -19.80
C THR A 621 14.44 -10.30 -18.47
N THR A 622 14.67 -8.99 -18.33
CA THR A 622 15.11 -8.35 -17.10
C THR A 622 14.43 -6.99 -16.94
N GLY A 623 14.28 -6.51 -15.68
CA GLY A 623 13.67 -5.22 -15.41
C GLY A 623 12.47 -5.29 -14.45
N LYS A 624 12.34 -6.38 -13.65
CA LYS A 624 11.27 -6.59 -12.68
C LYS A 624 9.88 -6.54 -13.31
N LEU A 625 9.70 -7.38 -14.33
CA LEU A 625 8.49 -7.46 -15.14
C LEU A 625 7.44 -8.31 -14.45
N GLY A 626 6.17 -7.88 -14.50
CA GLY A 626 5.03 -8.68 -14.10
C GLY A 626 4.66 -9.75 -15.14
N GLU A 627 3.69 -10.58 -14.80
CA GLU A 627 3.26 -11.72 -15.63
C GLU A 627 2.70 -11.26 -16.97
N VAL A 628 1.80 -10.26 -16.98
CA VAL A 628 1.15 -9.75 -18.20
C VAL A 628 2.19 -9.18 -19.17
N MET A 629 3.18 -8.47 -18.69
CA MET A 629 4.26 -7.95 -19.53
C MET A 629 5.15 -9.07 -20.09
N SER A 630 5.42 -10.09 -19.28
CA SER A 630 6.20 -11.27 -19.71
C SER A 630 5.46 -12.06 -20.79
N GLU A 631 4.15 -12.23 -20.69
CA GLU A 631 3.31 -12.82 -21.74
C GLU A 631 3.29 -11.97 -23.02
N SER A 632 3.21 -10.64 -22.88
CA SER A 632 3.24 -9.70 -24.02
C SER A 632 4.55 -9.81 -24.82
N ILE A 633 5.68 -10.00 -24.12
CA ILE A 633 6.98 -10.23 -24.76
C ILE A 633 6.98 -11.55 -25.54
N GLN A 634 6.42 -12.62 -24.98
CA GLN A 634 6.33 -13.92 -25.66
C GLN A 634 5.43 -13.85 -26.89
N ALA A 635 4.30 -13.14 -26.79
CA ALA A 635 3.39 -12.91 -27.92
C ALA A 635 4.08 -12.11 -29.03
N ALA A 636 4.82 -11.05 -28.66
CA ALA A 636 5.60 -10.25 -29.59
C ALA A 636 6.66 -11.08 -30.33
N LEU A 637 7.43 -11.90 -29.59
CA LEU A 637 8.44 -12.77 -30.21
C LEU A 637 7.79 -13.81 -31.13
N SER A 638 6.67 -14.41 -30.74
CA SER A 638 5.96 -15.39 -31.55
C SER A 638 5.45 -14.77 -32.85
N TYR A 639 4.91 -13.55 -32.79
CA TYR A 639 4.50 -12.79 -33.96
C TYR A 639 5.67 -12.49 -34.89
N VAL A 640 6.81 -12.00 -34.36
CA VAL A 640 8.01 -11.72 -35.16
C VAL A 640 8.55 -13.01 -35.81
N LYS A 641 8.59 -14.13 -35.10
CA LYS A 641 9.00 -15.43 -35.65
C LYS A 641 8.11 -15.85 -36.84
N ALA A 642 6.80 -15.72 -36.69
CA ALA A 642 5.84 -16.09 -37.77
C ALA A 642 5.98 -15.23 -39.03
N ARG A 643 6.48 -13.98 -38.89
CA ARG A 643 6.62 -13.00 -39.99
C ARG A 643 8.07 -12.71 -40.37
N ALA A 644 9.02 -13.45 -39.81
CA ALA A 644 10.44 -13.20 -39.95
C ALA A 644 10.92 -12.94 -41.38
N PRO A 645 10.59 -13.77 -42.39
CA PRO A 645 11.04 -13.52 -43.76
C PRO A 645 10.53 -12.21 -44.37
N SER A 646 9.28 -11.82 -44.06
CA SER A 646 8.69 -10.58 -44.53
C SER A 646 9.37 -9.32 -43.93
N TYR A 647 10.00 -9.47 -42.74
CA TYR A 647 10.76 -8.42 -42.08
C TYR A 647 12.27 -8.44 -42.41
N GLY A 648 12.72 -9.32 -43.31
CA GLY A 648 14.14 -9.45 -43.64
C GLY A 648 14.93 -10.25 -42.63
N ILE A 649 14.27 -10.97 -41.72
CA ILE A 649 14.89 -11.77 -40.67
C ILE A 649 14.97 -13.22 -41.15
N LYS A 650 16.16 -13.79 -41.20
CA LYS A 650 16.37 -15.21 -41.51
C LYS A 650 15.88 -16.07 -40.36
N PRO A 651 14.94 -17.04 -40.53
CA PRO A 651 14.46 -17.92 -39.47
C PRO A 651 15.55 -18.63 -38.67
N SER A 652 16.68 -18.98 -39.33
CA SER A 652 17.84 -19.59 -38.68
C SER A 652 18.48 -18.74 -37.57
N LEU A 653 18.21 -17.44 -37.52
CA LEU A 653 18.69 -16.58 -36.43
C LEU A 653 18.06 -16.96 -35.10
N PHE A 654 16.78 -17.36 -35.08
CA PHE A 654 16.08 -17.77 -33.89
C PHE A 654 16.58 -19.10 -33.26
N THR A 655 17.42 -19.86 -33.95
CA THR A 655 18.05 -21.07 -33.41
C THR A 655 19.51 -20.86 -33.02
N ARG A 656 20.10 -19.72 -33.36
CA ARG A 656 21.52 -19.39 -33.15
C ARG A 656 21.78 -18.19 -32.25
N LYS A 657 20.76 -17.40 -31.99
CA LYS A 657 20.85 -16.21 -31.14
C LYS A 657 19.72 -16.18 -30.12
N ASP A 658 20.07 -15.91 -28.91
CA ASP A 658 19.11 -15.55 -27.85
C ASP A 658 18.84 -14.06 -27.91
N VAL A 659 17.59 -13.67 -27.61
CA VAL A 659 17.20 -12.25 -27.50
C VAL A 659 17.07 -11.89 -26.04
N HIS A 660 17.82 -10.92 -25.58
CA HIS A 660 17.69 -10.40 -24.22
C HIS A 660 16.99 -9.05 -24.27
N ILE A 661 15.83 -8.94 -23.64
CA ILE A 661 15.05 -7.71 -23.51
C ILE A 661 15.22 -7.18 -22.09
N HIS A 662 15.58 -5.92 -22.00
CA HIS A 662 15.76 -5.22 -20.73
C HIS A 662 14.88 -3.97 -20.67
N LEU A 663 14.17 -3.80 -19.56
CA LEU A 663 13.48 -2.56 -19.25
C LEU A 663 14.19 -1.91 -18.06
N PRO A 664 14.96 -0.84 -18.27
CA PRO A 664 15.68 -0.14 -17.21
C PRO A 664 14.80 0.29 -16.04
N GLU A 665 15.42 0.79 -14.96
CA GLU A 665 14.74 1.17 -13.70
C GLU A 665 14.12 -0.02 -12.93
N GLY A 666 14.91 -1.05 -12.66
CA GLY A 666 14.49 -2.27 -11.96
C GLY A 666 13.96 -2.07 -10.53
N ALA A 667 14.03 -0.87 -9.98
CA ALA A 667 13.43 -0.55 -8.68
C ALA A 667 11.88 -0.47 -8.73
N VAL A 668 11.30 -0.16 -9.91
CA VAL A 668 9.86 -0.01 -10.11
C VAL A 668 9.33 -1.25 -10.84
N PRO A 669 8.38 -2.01 -10.25
CA PRO A 669 7.71 -3.10 -10.95
C PRO A 669 6.95 -2.57 -12.18
N LYS A 670 7.05 -3.30 -13.30
CA LYS A 670 6.40 -2.95 -14.56
C LYS A 670 5.51 -4.09 -14.99
N ASP A 671 4.23 -3.80 -15.20
CA ASP A 671 3.27 -4.77 -15.69
C ASP A 671 2.26 -4.14 -16.65
N GLY A 672 1.70 -4.95 -17.53
CA GLY A 672 0.66 -4.54 -18.47
C GLY A 672 0.99 -4.83 -19.92
N PRO A 673 -0.03 -4.98 -20.78
CA PRO A 673 0.13 -5.40 -22.19
C PRO A 673 0.48 -4.25 -23.13
N SER A 674 0.39 -2.98 -22.70
CA SER A 674 0.44 -1.79 -23.56
C SER A 674 1.82 -1.50 -24.20
N ALA A 675 2.86 -2.24 -23.81
CA ALA A 675 4.19 -2.16 -24.42
C ALA A 675 4.38 -3.11 -25.62
N GLY A 676 3.37 -3.88 -26.01
CA GLY A 676 3.46 -4.94 -27.01
C GLY A 676 4.03 -4.49 -28.36
N ILE A 677 3.55 -3.37 -28.92
CA ILE A 677 4.07 -2.86 -30.18
C ILE A 677 5.53 -2.37 -30.04
N GLY A 678 5.90 -1.82 -28.89
CA GLY A 678 7.28 -1.44 -28.57
C GLY A 678 8.20 -2.66 -28.50
N MET A 679 7.73 -3.78 -27.90
CA MET A 679 8.47 -5.04 -27.85
C MET A 679 8.71 -5.60 -29.26
N VAL A 680 7.68 -5.63 -30.11
CA VAL A 680 7.83 -6.07 -31.52
C VAL A 680 8.85 -5.20 -32.25
N THR A 681 8.73 -3.87 -32.15
CA THR A 681 9.64 -2.93 -32.81
C THR A 681 11.07 -3.12 -32.33
N CYS A 682 11.27 -3.29 -31.03
CA CYS A 682 12.56 -3.52 -30.40
C CYS A 682 13.22 -4.84 -30.91
N ILE A 683 12.47 -5.94 -30.92
CA ILE A 683 12.93 -7.24 -31.44
C ILE A 683 13.29 -7.15 -32.92
N VAL A 684 12.43 -6.54 -33.75
CA VAL A 684 12.68 -6.39 -35.20
C VAL A 684 13.91 -5.53 -35.44
N SER A 685 14.03 -4.37 -34.80
CA SER A 685 15.20 -3.50 -34.87
C SER A 685 16.49 -4.25 -34.53
N THR A 686 16.52 -4.99 -33.43
CA THR A 686 17.69 -5.75 -32.97
C THR A 686 18.10 -6.85 -33.95
N LEU A 687 17.11 -7.57 -34.54
CA LEU A 687 17.38 -8.69 -35.43
C LEU A 687 17.73 -8.24 -36.85
N THR A 688 17.19 -7.09 -37.31
CA THR A 688 17.48 -6.51 -38.63
C THR A 688 18.69 -5.58 -38.65
N GLY A 689 19.09 -5.06 -37.49
CA GLY A 689 20.12 -4.04 -37.37
C GLY A 689 19.67 -2.65 -37.85
N ILE A 690 18.36 -2.39 -37.97
CA ILE A 690 17.80 -1.10 -38.36
C ILE A 690 17.50 -0.29 -37.08
N ALA A 691 18.02 0.92 -37.02
CA ALA A 691 17.78 1.82 -35.89
C ALA A 691 16.33 2.30 -35.82
N VAL A 692 15.90 2.64 -34.62
CA VAL A 692 14.57 3.23 -34.35
C VAL A 692 14.71 4.75 -34.22
N HIS A 693 13.74 5.49 -34.71
CA HIS A 693 13.70 6.94 -34.54
C HIS A 693 13.56 7.34 -33.08
N ARG A 694 14.47 8.17 -32.59
CA ARG A 694 14.53 8.61 -31.18
C ARG A 694 13.35 9.46 -30.74
N ASP A 695 12.75 10.19 -31.68
CA ASP A 695 11.64 11.11 -31.43
C ASP A 695 10.26 10.46 -31.63
N VAL A 696 10.24 9.14 -31.80
CA VAL A 696 9.02 8.32 -31.91
C VAL A 696 8.79 7.55 -30.62
N ALA A 697 7.65 7.73 -30.00
CA ALA A 697 7.17 6.87 -28.92
C ALA A 697 5.94 6.08 -29.35
N MET A 698 5.67 4.99 -28.65
CA MET A 698 4.56 4.13 -29.01
C MET A 698 3.91 3.45 -27.81
N THR A 699 2.62 3.15 -27.95
CA THR A 699 1.86 2.37 -26.98
C THR A 699 0.78 1.58 -27.67
N GLY A 700 0.60 0.33 -27.29
CA GLY A 700 -0.41 -0.56 -27.86
C GLY A 700 -0.14 -2.01 -27.49
N GLU A 701 -1.20 -2.77 -27.23
CA GLU A 701 -1.12 -4.21 -27.09
C GLU A 701 -1.06 -4.87 -28.48
N VAL A 702 -0.32 -5.97 -28.60
CA VAL A 702 -0.18 -6.70 -29.86
C VAL A 702 -0.80 -8.08 -29.77
N THR A 703 -1.57 -8.46 -30.79
CA THR A 703 -2.06 -9.83 -30.94
C THR A 703 -1.09 -10.69 -31.77
N LEU A 704 -1.21 -12.02 -31.68
CA LEU A 704 -0.45 -12.98 -32.50
C LEU A 704 -0.66 -12.81 -34.02
N ARG A 705 -1.64 -11.97 -34.43
CA ARG A 705 -1.93 -11.65 -35.84
C ARG A 705 -1.45 -10.23 -36.24
N GLY A 706 -0.79 -9.52 -35.31
CA GLY A 706 -0.25 -8.18 -35.53
C GLY A 706 -1.26 -7.04 -35.43
N ARG A 707 -2.49 -7.30 -34.97
CA ARG A 707 -3.44 -6.22 -34.67
C ARG A 707 -2.99 -5.48 -33.44
N VAL A 708 -3.18 -4.16 -33.46
CA VAL A 708 -2.91 -3.29 -32.31
C VAL A 708 -4.22 -3.05 -31.57
N LEU A 709 -4.25 -3.43 -30.30
CA LEU A 709 -5.42 -3.32 -29.42
C LEU A 709 -5.35 -2.05 -28.56
N PRO A 710 -6.54 -1.52 -28.12
CA PRO A 710 -6.63 -0.29 -27.36
C PRO A 710 -6.00 -0.40 -25.98
N ILE A 711 -5.62 0.75 -25.43
CA ILE A 711 -4.95 0.90 -24.14
C ILE A 711 -5.68 1.93 -23.26
N GLY A 712 -5.39 1.87 -21.94
CA GLY A 712 -5.84 2.88 -21.00
C GLY A 712 -4.80 3.97 -20.73
N GLY A 713 -5.23 5.10 -20.13
CA GLY A 713 -4.35 6.18 -19.71
C GLY A 713 -3.69 6.95 -20.86
N LEU A 714 -4.42 7.14 -21.98
CA LEU A 714 -3.85 7.80 -23.17
C LEU A 714 -3.41 9.23 -22.88
N LYS A 715 -4.19 10.01 -22.12
CA LYS A 715 -3.87 11.40 -21.80
C LYS A 715 -2.55 11.52 -21.05
N GLU A 716 -2.37 10.72 -19.99
CA GLU A 716 -1.14 10.70 -19.20
C GLU A 716 0.07 10.27 -20.03
N LYS A 717 -0.11 9.30 -20.91
CA LYS A 717 0.94 8.82 -21.83
C LYS A 717 1.37 9.89 -22.82
N LEU A 718 0.42 10.60 -23.42
CA LEU A 718 0.72 11.71 -24.32
C LEU A 718 1.39 12.88 -23.61
N LEU A 719 0.96 13.18 -22.36
CA LEU A 719 1.64 14.16 -21.52
C LEU A 719 3.09 13.78 -21.22
N ALA A 720 3.37 12.49 -20.98
CA ALA A 720 4.73 12.02 -20.78
C ALA A 720 5.57 12.16 -22.04
N ALA A 721 5.00 11.82 -23.19
CA ALA A 721 5.64 11.98 -24.49
C ALA A 721 6.00 13.45 -24.78
N LEU A 722 5.07 14.36 -24.58
CA LEU A 722 5.30 15.80 -24.77
C LEU A 722 6.40 16.33 -23.84
N ARG A 723 6.35 15.96 -22.54
CA ARG A 723 7.38 16.35 -21.55
C ARG A 723 8.74 15.77 -21.88
N GLY A 724 8.80 14.56 -22.43
CA GLY A 724 10.03 13.88 -22.82
C GLY A 724 10.61 14.33 -24.17
N GLY A 725 10.05 15.35 -24.81
CA GLY A 725 10.55 15.88 -26.09
C GLY A 725 10.28 14.99 -27.29
N ILE A 726 9.38 14.00 -27.17
CA ILE A 726 8.91 13.17 -28.29
C ILE A 726 8.13 14.05 -29.27
N LYS A 727 8.27 13.77 -30.56
CA LYS A 727 7.55 14.49 -31.60
C LYS A 727 6.38 13.68 -32.16
N THR A 728 6.57 12.38 -32.34
CA THR A 728 5.57 11.50 -32.95
C THR A 728 5.17 10.41 -31.99
N VAL A 729 3.88 10.20 -31.81
CA VAL A 729 3.35 9.14 -30.95
C VAL A 729 2.43 8.22 -31.75
N LEU A 730 2.73 6.92 -31.71
CA LEU A 730 1.91 5.88 -32.34
C LEU A 730 0.95 5.32 -31.29
N ILE A 731 -0.34 5.43 -31.57
CA ILE A 731 -1.43 4.98 -30.67
C ILE A 731 -2.33 3.96 -31.39
N PRO A 732 -3.03 3.08 -30.65
CA PRO A 732 -4.02 2.20 -31.27
C PRO A 732 -5.14 3.00 -31.94
N GLN A 733 -5.60 2.56 -33.12
CA GLN A 733 -6.67 3.24 -33.86
C GLN A 733 -7.97 3.34 -33.05
N GLU A 734 -8.28 2.35 -32.22
CA GLU A 734 -9.48 2.37 -31.40
C GLU A 734 -9.42 3.44 -30.28
N ASN A 735 -8.23 3.97 -29.96
CA ASN A 735 -8.05 5.09 -29.03
C ASN A 735 -8.16 6.46 -29.72
N GLU A 736 -8.39 6.54 -31.04
CA GLU A 736 -8.60 7.80 -31.74
C GLU A 736 -9.79 8.59 -31.15
N LYS A 737 -10.84 7.89 -30.74
CA LYS A 737 -11.98 8.48 -30.03
C LYS A 737 -11.60 9.22 -28.75
N ASP A 738 -10.57 8.73 -28.03
CA ASP A 738 -10.12 9.30 -26.77
C ASP A 738 -9.38 10.66 -26.99
N LEU A 739 -8.96 10.95 -28.22
CA LEU A 739 -8.36 12.24 -28.60
C LEU A 739 -9.33 13.41 -28.45
N ALA A 740 -10.64 13.16 -28.46
CA ALA A 740 -11.63 14.19 -28.21
C ALA A 740 -11.46 14.81 -26.81
N ASP A 741 -10.97 14.03 -25.85
CA ASP A 741 -10.79 14.40 -24.45
C ASP A 741 -9.39 14.97 -24.14
N ILE A 742 -8.48 14.97 -25.12
CA ILE A 742 -7.12 15.47 -24.97
C ILE A 742 -7.07 16.99 -25.19
N PRO A 743 -6.45 17.75 -24.26
CA PRO A 743 -6.27 19.20 -24.41
C PRO A 743 -5.55 19.58 -25.72
N ALA A 744 -5.93 20.76 -26.27
CA ALA A 744 -5.39 21.22 -27.56
C ALA A 744 -3.86 21.39 -27.55
N ASN A 745 -3.31 21.93 -26.47
CA ASN A 745 -1.86 22.13 -26.31
C ASN A 745 -1.04 20.82 -26.42
N ILE A 746 -1.62 19.67 -26.05
CA ILE A 746 -0.95 18.37 -26.23
C ILE A 746 -1.05 17.92 -27.69
N LYS A 747 -2.20 18.10 -28.32
CA LYS A 747 -2.43 17.73 -29.71
C LYS A 747 -1.58 18.59 -30.68
N ASP A 748 -1.42 19.87 -30.36
CA ASP A 748 -0.63 20.79 -31.16
C ASP A 748 0.88 20.56 -31.02
N GLY A 749 1.31 19.98 -29.90
CA GLY A 749 2.72 19.69 -29.59
C GLY A 749 3.21 18.31 -30.04
N LEU A 750 2.32 17.42 -30.48
CA LEU A 750 2.64 16.03 -30.84
C LEU A 750 1.99 15.65 -32.16
N GLU A 751 2.73 14.98 -33.03
CA GLU A 751 2.14 14.27 -34.19
C GLU A 751 1.61 12.91 -33.66
N ILE A 752 0.28 12.80 -33.52
CA ILE A 752 -0.37 11.59 -33.00
C ILE A 752 -0.89 10.78 -34.19
N ILE A 753 -0.37 9.56 -34.36
CA ILE A 753 -0.70 8.68 -35.49
C ILE A 753 -1.43 7.44 -34.97
N PRO A 754 -2.73 7.29 -35.29
CA PRO A 754 -3.46 6.06 -35.04
C PRO A 754 -2.99 4.91 -35.95
N VAL A 755 -2.76 3.73 -35.35
CA VAL A 755 -2.29 2.53 -36.04
C VAL A 755 -3.17 1.32 -35.69
N SER A 756 -3.51 0.50 -36.67
CA SER A 756 -4.33 -0.71 -36.48
C SER A 756 -3.50 -2.00 -36.57
N HIS A 757 -2.32 -1.93 -37.15
CA HIS A 757 -1.47 -3.08 -37.39
C HIS A 757 0.02 -2.75 -37.14
N VAL A 758 0.77 -3.73 -36.67
CA VAL A 758 2.22 -3.61 -36.38
C VAL A 758 3.04 -3.16 -37.58
N ASP A 759 2.68 -3.57 -38.80
CA ASP A 759 3.41 -3.16 -39.99
C ASP A 759 3.40 -1.62 -40.20
N GLN A 760 2.31 -0.95 -39.80
CA GLN A 760 2.24 0.51 -39.80
C GLN A 760 3.17 1.13 -38.75
N VAL A 761 3.28 0.46 -37.60
CA VAL A 761 4.21 0.87 -36.51
C VAL A 761 5.66 0.78 -36.99
N LEU A 762 6.05 -0.35 -37.57
CA LEU A 762 7.41 -0.59 -38.07
C LEU A 762 7.79 0.38 -39.19
N ALA A 763 6.86 0.66 -40.11
CA ALA A 763 7.09 1.61 -41.22
C ALA A 763 7.32 3.05 -40.75
N ARG A 764 6.87 3.43 -39.53
CA ARG A 764 7.02 4.78 -38.97
C ARG A 764 8.14 4.86 -37.92
N ALA A 765 8.39 3.76 -37.22
CA ALA A 765 9.37 3.74 -36.14
C ALA A 765 10.80 3.46 -36.61
N LEU A 766 10.97 2.69 -37.69
CA LEU A 766 12.28 2.33 -38.19
C LEU A 766 12.83 3.39 -39.16
N VAL A 767 14.13 3.66 -39.04
CA VAL A 767 14.83 4.66 -39.91
C VAL A 767 14.87 4.24 -41.38
N SER A 768 14.86 2.94 -41.67
CA SER A 768 14.89 2.40 -43.01
C SER A 768 13.79 1.35 -43.21
N PRO A 769 13.22 1.24 -44.39
CA PRO A 769 12.18 0.25 -44.67
C PRO A 769 12.74 -1.17 -44.58
N LEU A 770 11.88 -2.08 -44.09
CA LEU A 770 12.18 -3.51 -44.03
C LEU A 770 12.21 -4.09 -45.48
N VAL A 771 13.19 -4.92 -45.76
CA VAL A 771 13.32 -5.61 -47.05
C VAL A 771 13.11 -7.10 -46.81
N ALA A 772 12.06 -7.67 -47.40
CA ALA A 772 11.77 -9.09 -47.23
C ALA A 772 12.89 -9.97 -47.82
N VAL A 773 13.12 -11.09 -47.16
CA VAL A 773 14.08 -12.11 -47.60
C VAL A 773 13.30 -13.33 -48.09
N GLU A 774 13.63 -13.82 -49.31
CA GLU A 774 13.11 -15.11 -49.77
C GLU A 774 13.71 -16.22 -48.91
N TRP A 775 12.84 -17.03 -48.33
CA TRP A 775 13.21 -18.13 -47.47
C TRP A 775 12.35 -19.35 -47.80
N THR A 776 12.97 -20.49 -48.09
CA THR A 776 12.33 -21.72 -48.54
C THR A 776 12.54 -22.85 -47.55
N GLU A 777 11.76 -23.93 -47.67
CA GLU A 777 11.97 -25.15 -46.85
C GLU A 777 13.37 -25.75 -47.06
N ALA A 778 13.97 -25.57 -48.25
CA ALA A 778 15.35 -26.01 -48.50
C ALA A 778 16.35 -25.24 -47.67
N ASP A 779 16.11 -23.96 -47.37
CA ASP A 779 16.95 -23.13 -46.53
C ASP A 779 16.84 -23.53 -45.06
N ASP A 780 15.67 -23.97 -44.61
CA ASP A 780 15.47 -24.52 -43.27
C ASP A 780 16.24 -25.83 -43.08
N LEU A 781 16.18 -26.73 -44.07
CA LEU A 781 16.94 -27.97 -44.08
C LEU A 781 18.45 -27.73 -44.11
N ALA A 782 18.91 -26.80 -44.90
CA ALA A 782 20.31 -26.40 -44.97
C ALA A 782 20.82 -25.76 -43.68
N ALA A 783 19.98 -24.98 -43.01
CA ALA A 783 20.31 -24.36 -41.73
C ALA A 783 20.33 -25.37 -40.54
N ALA A 784 19.59 -26.46 -40.64
CA ALA A 784 19.54 -27.55 -39.66
C ALA A 784 20.74 -28.53 -39.76
N LEU A 785 21.45 -28.56 -40.87
CA LEU A 785 22.66 -29.39 -41.04
C LEU A 785 23.81 -28.80 -40.22
N PRO A 786 24.55 -29.62 -39.44
CA PRO A 786 25.73 -29.17 -38.74
C PRO A 786 26.77 -28.74 -39.78
N ALA A 787 27.39 -27.56 -39.55
CA ALA A 787 28.49 -27.09 -40.41
C ALA A 787 29.53 -28.19 -40.54
N VAL A 788 29.68 -28.77 -41.76
CA VAL A 788 30.74 -29.70 -42.06
C VAL A 788 32.03 -28.89 -41.92
N SER A 789 32.82 -29.19 -40.86
CA SER A 789 34.17 -28.64 -40.76
C SER A 789 34.93 -29.10 -41.98
N ALA A 790 35.33 -28.14 -42.84
CA ALA A 790 36.31 -28.43 -43.88
C ALA A 790 37.58 -28.95 -43.22
N SER A 791 37.79 -30.27 -43.27
CA SER A 791 39.02 -30.87 -42.91
C SER A 791 40.07 -30.42 -43.94
N GLU A 792 40.99 -29.56 -43.54
CA GLU A 792 42.22 -29.34 -44.27
C GLU A 792 42.88 -30.67 -44.57
N ASN A 793 43.03 -30.95 -45.80
CA ASN A 793 43.86 -32.06 -46.29
C ASN A 793 45.30 -31.88 -45.80
N GLY A 794 45.58 -32.52 -44.67
CA GLY A 794 46.96 -32.69 -44.23
C GLY A 794 47.66 -33.69 -45.11
N VAL A 795 48.60 -33.21 -45.89
CA VAL A 795 49.59 -34.01 -46.64
C VAL A 795 50.43 -34.79 -45.60
N PRO A 796 50.58 -36.12 -45.72
CA PRO A 796 51.46 -36.88 -44.82
C PRO A 796 52.90 -36.55 -45.12
N VAL A 797 53.61 -35.90 -44.18
CA VAL A 797 55.03 -35.83 -44.19
C VAL A 797 55.62 -37.06 -43.53
N THR A 798 56.16 -37.97 -44.33
CA THR A 798 57.06 -39.03 -43.90
C THR A 798 58.38 -38.44 -43.36
N HIS A 799 58.65 -38.64 -42.04
CA HIS A 799 59.99 -39.10 -41.56
C HIS A 799 59.80 -39.64 -40.15
#